data_2853110af9b42c510b8e5426f70b89f0
#
_entry.id   2853110af9b42c510b8e5426f70b89f0
#
_cell.length_a   1.000
_cell.length_b   1.000
_cell.length_c   1.000
_cell.angle_alpha   90.00
_cell.angle_beta   90.00
_cell.angle_gamma   90.00
#
_symmetry.space_group_name_H-M   'P 1'
#
loop_
_entity.id
_entity.type
_entity.pdbx_description
1 polymer ?
#
loop_
_entity_poly.entity_id
_entity_poly.type
_entity_poly.pdbx_seq_one_letter_code
_entity_poly.pdbx_strand_id
1 'polypeptide(L)'
;MQDFIHLHVHTYYSILDGQSSVSKLVDKAVANGMKGMAITDHGDMFGIKELFNYCNKVNGKLRDEGKPEFKPIFGCEMYVARRKKSDRSDPKVDKSGYHLIVLAKNYNGYKNLIKLVSRAWVDGFYMRPRTDREDLERYHEDLIVCSACIAGEVPAKILRDDIEGAREAIEWYKRVFGDDYYLELQRHEVKDPNQRANRETFPLQQKANRVILQLAKEYGIKVVCTNDAHFVDKDNAEAHDHLLCLSTGRDLDDPNRMLYSKQEWFKTREEMNEVFADVPEALSNTIEILDKVETYSIDHAPIMPFFPIPKEFGTEEDTRRNITPEQLYHEFTSDENGENPLPKDEADKKIKKLGGIDKLYRIKFEADYLAKLAYDGAKERYGDPLSKEVHERVKFELHIMKTMGFPGYFLIVQDFINSARDELGVMVGPGRGSAAGSVVAYCLGITKIDPMKYDLLFERFLNPDRISLPDIDTDFDDDGRGKVLEWVEDKYGHDKVAHIITYGTMATKNAIKDVARVEKVPLAEVNALCKQIPDKLSDSEGNSLKMNLPNAIKCVPALREAEASPDPRMRNTITYAKMLEGTVRGTGIHACGTIICRDAISDWVPVSTAEDKSDPGHKLLCTQYDGHVIEETGLIKMDFLGLKTLSILKEAVENVKLHRGIDIDLDTIPIDDPETYQLYSEGRTIGTFQFESAGMQKYLRELHPTTFEDIIAMNALYRPGPMDYIPSFIARKNGKEEIKYDIPCMEKYLKDTYGITVYQEQVMLLSRQLADFTRGQSDALRKAMGKKKKAIVDQMKPMFIEGGKKNGHDPKVLEKIWADWEKFASYAFNKSHATCYSWVAYQTAYLKAHYPAEYMAANMSRNLANITEITKLMDECKAMGIETLGPDVNESRNKFSVNKDGAIRFGLAAIKGMGAAGCRIADCREREKRTLQGYLRLCAASEPQRLQPQMLRELGAQRRLRQLRYRPRTIFRTEREGRKLLRHTAAFRTGIPGVKAAGKQQPLQYVCR
;
A
#
# COMPACT_ATOMS: atom_id res chain seq x y z
N MET A 1 -4.37 42.81 23.23
CA MET A 1 -4.44 41.73 22.25
C MET A 1 -4.91 40.49 22.96
N GLN A 2 -5.96 39.86 22.47
CA GLN A 2 -6.50 38.62 23.04
C GLN A 2 -5.66 37.41 22.53
N ASP A 3 -5.50 36.39 23.38
CA ASP A 3 -4.99 35.12 22.91
C ASP A 3 -6.01 34.47 21.95
N PHE A 4 -5.52 33.74 20.97
CA PHE A 4 -6.30 33.16 19.90
C PHE A 4 -5.65 31.88 19.38
N ILE A 5 -6.46 30.90 18.98
CA ILE A 5 -6.05 29.75 18.19
C ILE A 5 -7.04 29.52 17.04
N HIS A 6 -6.56 28.91 15.94
CA HIS A 6 -7.42 28.48 14.86
C HIS A 6 -8.16 27.20 15.20
N LEU A 7 -9.51 27.20 15.05
CA LEU A 7 -10.40 26.05 15.28
C LEU A 7 -11.02 25.48 14.02
N HIS A 8 -10.92 26.19 12.87
CA HIS A 8 -11.45 25.78 11.56
C HIS A 8 -10.33 25.90 10.53
N VAL A 9 -9.69 24.78 10.24
CA VAL A 9 -8.48 24.71 9.42
C VAL A 9 -8.52 23.50 8.51
N HIS A 10 -8.30 23.71 7.22
CA HIS A 10 -8.18 22.70 6.19
C HIS A 10 -6.74 22.48 5.80
N THR A 11 -6.37 21.19 5.77
CA THR A 11 -5.07 20.76 5.26
C THR A 11 -5.20 20.26 3.84
N TYR A 12 -4.11 19.79 3.24
CA TYR A 12 -4.16 19.14 1.94
C TYR A 12 -4.95 17.80 1.95
N TYR A 13 -5.43 17.36 3.12
CA TYR A 13 -6.35 16.24 3.25
C TYR A 13 -7.80 16.61 2.98
N SER A 14 -8.15 17.90 3.01
CA SER A 14 -9.33 18.43 2.33
C SER A 14 -9.06 18.41 0.82
N ILE A 15 -9.15 17.21 0.21
CA ILE A 15 -8.55 16.86 -1.09
C ILE A 15 -8.98 17.80 -2.20
N LEU A 16 -7.97 18.41 -2.87
CA LEU A 16 -8.13 19.41 -3.93
C LEU A 16 -8.91 20.67 -3.51
N ASP A 17 -8.99 20.93 -2.20
CA ASP A 17 -9.56 22.15 -1.63
C ASP A 17 -8.54 22.81 -0.69
N GLY A 18 -8.04 22.12 0.34
CA GLY A 18 -6.96 22.62 1.17
C GLY A 18 -5.58 22.46 0.52
N GLN A 19 -4.72 23.48 0.68
CA GLN A 19 -3.32 23.45 0.19
C GLN A 19 -2.30 23.24 1.33
N SER A 20 -2.71 23.45 2.57
CA SER A 20 -1.82 23.53 3.72
C SER A 20 -1.23 22.18 4.10
N SER A 21 0.09 22.05 4.24
CA SER A 21 0.66 20.88 4.93
C SER A 21 0.55 21.05 6.44
N VAL A 22 0.29 19.94 7.13
CA VAL A 22 0.18 19.89 8.60
C VAL A 22 1.41 20.51 9.28
N SER A 23 2.60 20.14 8.84
CA SER A 23 3.85 20.62 9.42
C SER A 23 4.00 22.14 9.32
N LYS A 24 3.70 22.75 8.14
CA LYS A 24 3.79 24.21 7.97
C LYS A 24 2.77 24.96 8.82
N LEU A 25 1.57 24.43 8.98
CA LEU A 25 0.54 25.01 9.86
C LEU A 25 1.00 25.02 11.31
N VAL A 26 1.47 23.90 11.83
CA VAL A 26 1.97 23.80 13.22
C VAL A 26 3.19 24.70 13.42
N ASP A 27 4.16 24.70 12.51
CA ASP A 27 5.33 25.55 12.60
C ASP A 27 4.95 27.04 12.63
N LYS A 28 3.99 27.45 11.78
CA LYS A 28 3.48 28.84 11.76
C LYS A 28 2.70 29.18 13.03
N ALA A 29 1.88 28.28 13.55
CA ALA A 29 1.14 28.49 14.80
C ALA A 29 2.10 28.69 15.99
N VAL A 30 3.11 27.83 16.11
CA VAL A 30 4.14 27.93 17.15
C VAL A 30 4.96 29.21 17.01
N ALA A 31 5.38 29.57 15.80
CA ALA A 31 6.12 30.80 15.51
C ALA A 31 5.31 32.06 15.87
N ASN A 32 3.99 32.03 15.77
CA ASN A 32 3.08 33.13 16.13
C ASN A 32 2.62 33.07 17.59
N GLY A 33 3.22 32.21 18.43
CA GLY A 33 2.93 32.11 19.86
C GLY A 33 1.52 31.58 20.18
N MET A 34 0.89 30.84 19.27
CA MET A 34 -0.36 30.12 19.53
C MET A 34 -0.08 28.91 20.40
N LYS A 35 -0.96 28.63 21.36
CA LYS A 35 -0.83 27.53 22.31
C LYS A 35 -1.31 26.17 21.77
N GLY A 36 -2.01 26.17 20.63
CA GLY A 36 -2.58 25.00 19.97
C GLY A 36 -3.26 25.40 18.67
N MET A 37 -3.81 24.42 17.98
CA MET A 37 -4.69 24.59 16.82
C MET A 37 -5.52 23.33 16.58
N ALA A 38 -6.66 23.47 15.87
CA ALA A 38 -7.43 22.35 15.37
C ALA A 38 -7.09 22.07 13.90
N ILE A 39 -7.31 20.83 13.48
CA ILE A 39 -7.51 20.45 12.07
C ILE A 39 -8.94 19.96 11.92
N THR A 40 -9.62 20.43 10.88
CA THR A 40 -11.05 20.16 10.61
C THR A 40 -11.27 19.93 9.12
N ASP A 41 -10.61 18.93 8.56
CA ASP A 41 -10.73 18.59 7.13
C ASP A 41 -12.16 18.19 6.74
N HIS A 42 -12.52 18.33 5.45
CA HIS A 42 -13.85 18.12 4.91
C HIS A 42 -14.32 16.66 4.96
N GLY A 43 -15.12 16.33 5.97
CA GLY A 43 -15.79 15.03 6.11
C GLY A 43 -14.83 13.86 6.38
N ASP A 44 -13.61 14.12 6.79
CA ASP A 44 -12.61 13.08 7.06
C ASP A 44 -11.68 13.45 8.23
N MET A 45 -10.89 12.47 8.65
CA MET A 45 -9.88 12.59 9.68
C MET A 45 -8.50 12.18 9.15
N PHE A 46 -8.28 12.26 7.85
CA PHE A 46 -7.06 11.81 7.18
C PHE A 46 -5.79 12.44 7.77
N GLY A 47 -5.83 13.71 8.13
CA GLY A 47 -4.68 14.47 8.65
C GLY A 47 -4.40 14.30 10.14
N ILE A 48 -5.29 13.68 10.91
CA ILE A 48 -5.23 13.66 12.38
C ILE A 48 -3.97 12.94 12.89
N LYS A 49 -3.64 11.77 12.34
CA LYS A 49 -2.45 11.02 12.79
C LYS A 49 -1.14 11.74 12.45
N GLU A 50 -1.07 12.43 11.32
CA GLU A 50 0.07 13.27 10.97
C GLU A 50 0.19 14.45 11.93
N LEU A 51 -0.92 15.11 12.27
CA LEU A 51 -0.94 16.19 13.27
C LEU A 51 -0.41 15.71 14.63
N PHE A 52 -0.92 14.58 15.11
CA PHE A 52 -0.49 13.98 16.36
C PHE A 52 1.02 13.72 16.39
N ASN A 53 1.52 13.04 15.37
CA ASN A 53 2.94 12.69 15.27
C ASN A 53 3.83 13.93 15.17
N TYR A 54 3.42 14.92 14.36
CA TYR A 54 4.20 16.14 14.19
C TYR A 54 4.23 17.00 15.46
N CYS A 55 3.10 17.16 16.14
CA CYS A 55 3.02 17.87 17.42
C CYS A 55 3.86 17.19 18.51
N ASN A 56 3.85 15.85 18.60
CA ASN A 56 4.72 15.14 19.54
C ASN A 56 6.21 15.42 19.27
N LYS A 57 6.62 15.47 18.00
CA LYS A 57 8.00 15.83 17.62
C LYS A 57 8.34 17.28 17.99
N VAL A 58 7.43 18.22 17.76
CA VAL A 58 7.60 19.63 18.10
C VAL A 58 7.65 19.81 19.62
N ASN A 59 6.75 19.15 20.36
CA ASN A 59 6.69 19.19 21.80
C ASN A 59 7.94 18.60 22.46
N GLY A 60 8.55 17.58 21.87
CA GLY A 60 9.86 17.10 22.30
C GLY A 60 10.91 18.21 22.32
N LYS A 61 10.99 18.99 21.24
CA LYS A 61 11.92 20.12 21.16
C LYS A 61 11.56 21.26 22.12
N LEU A 62 10.26 21.59 22.24
CA LEU A 62 9.80 22.63 23.16
C LEU A 62 10.11 22.27 24.63
N ARG A 63 9.98 21.01 25.01
CA ARG A 63 10.40 20.52 26.35
C ARG A 63 11.90 20.67 26.58
N ASP A 64 12.72 20.29 25.58
CA ASP A 64 14.18 20.45 25.67
C ASP A 64 14.59 21.93 25.84
N GLU A 65 13.78 22.83 25.26
CA GLU A 65 13.96 24.29 25.36
C GLU A 65 13.29 24.91 26.61
N GLY A 66 12.58 24.13 27.44
CA GLY A 66 11.86 24.62 28.61
C GLY A 66 10.64 25.50 28.29
N LYS A 67 10.06 25.31 27.06
CA LYS A 67 8.88 26.05 26.61
C LYS A 67 7.60 25.23 26.82
N PRO A 68 6.43 25.89 26.90
CA PRO A 68 5.14 25.22 26.97
C PRO A 68 4.88 24.35 25.75
N GLU A 69 4.26 23.20 25.95
CA GLU A 69 3.87 22.30 24.83
C GLU A 69 2.72 22.89 24.02
N PHE A 70 2.74 22.57 22.73
CA PHE A 70 1.70 22.93 21.77
C PHE A 70 0.60 21.85 21.76
N LYS A 71 -0.68 22.26 21.92
CA LYS A 71 -1.82 21.34 22.03
C LYS A 71 -2.52 21.15 20.68
N PRO A 72 -2.47 19.96 20.06
CA PRO A 72 -3.31 19.64 18.91
C PRO A 72 -4.76 19.40 19.33
N ILE A 73 -5.71 19.85 18.55
CA ILE A 73 -7.14 19.55 18.68
C ILE A 73 -7.56 18.74 17.45
N PHE A 74 -8.13 17.57 17.67
CA PHE A 74 -8.59 16.68 16.62
C PHE A 74 -10.05 16.98 16.28
N GLY A 75 -10.32 17.28 15.03
CA GLY A 75 -11.65 17.64 14.55
C GLY A 75 -11.91 17.22 13.14
N CYS A 76 -13.12 17.54 12.69
CA CYS A 76 -13.59 17.34 11.33
C CYS A 76 -14.67 18.37 11.02
N GLU A 77 -14.65 18.96 9.81
CA GLU A 77 -15.81 19.68 9.29
C GLU A 77 -16.75 18.65 8.65
N MET A 78 -17.80 18.30 9.39
CA MET A 78 -18.76 17.28 8.97
C MET A 78 -19.85 17.84 8.05
N TYR A 79 -20.36 16.99 7.18
CA TYR A 79 -21.57 17.27 6.38
C TYR A 79 -22.80 16.70 7.09
N VAL A 80 -23.66 17.54 7.64
CA VAL A 80 -24.92 17.14 8.29
C VAL A 80 -26.03 17.10 7.25
N ALA A 81 -26.59 15.93 7.00
CA ALA A 81 -27.66 15.74 6.03
C ALA A 81 -28.85 16.66 6.34
N ARG A 82 -29.41 17.31 5.32
CA ARG A 82 -30.59 18.18 5.47
C ARG A 82 -31.88 17.45 5.82
N ARG A 83 -31.91 16.14 5.56
CA ARG A 83 -32.91 15.16 5.95
C ARG A 83 -32.22 14.02 6.68
N LYS A 84 -32.46 12.77 6.34
CA LYS A 84 -31.69 11.63 6.86
C LYS A 84 -30.48 11.35 5.97
N LYS A 85 -29.38 10.85 6.54
CA LYS A 85 -28.18 10.46 5.79
C LYS A 85 -28.44 9.35 4.76
N SER A 86 -29.51 8.55 4.95
CA SER A 86 -29.97 7.52 4.03
C SER A 86 -30.68 8.06 2.80
N ASP A 87 -31.20 9.31 2.83
CA ASP A 87 -31.97 9.89 1.74
C ASP A 87 -31.08 10.23 0.54
N ARG A 88 -31.56 9.81 -0.66
CA ARG A 88 -30.85 10.01 -1.93
C ARG A 88 -31.80 10.33 -3.07
N SER A 89 -33.05 10.71 -2.74
CA SER A 89 -34.13 10.89 -3.72
C SER A 89 -34.11 12.23 -4.42
N ASP A 90 -33.55 13.26 -3.78
CA ASP A 90 -33.41 14.61 -4.35
C ASP A 90 -31.95 15.06 -4.37
N PRO A 91 -31.28 14.97 -5.52
CA PRO A 91 -29.86 15.38 -5.61
C PRO A 91 -29.60 16.85 -5.25
N LYS A 92 -30.59 17.75 -5.35
CA LYS A 92 -30.41 19.16 -4.97
C LYS A 92 -30.37 19.35 -3.46
N VAL A 93 -31.03 18.47 -2.72
CA VAL A 93 -31.09 18.49 -1.26
C VAL A 93 -30.06 17.51 -0.64
N ASP A 94 -29.97 16.29 -1.20
CA ASP A 94 -29.32 15.15 -0.58
C ASP A 94 -27.84 14.97 -0.93
N LYS A 95 -27.33 15.56 -2.04
CA LYS A 95 -25.95 15.34 -2.51
C LYS A 95 -24.85 15.86 -1.57
N SER A 96 -25.22 16.74 -0.61
CA SER A 96 -24.34 17.34 0.37
C SER A 96 -25.12 17.58 1.67
N GLY A 97 -24.47 18.15 2.69
CA GLY A 97 -25.08 18.53 3.96
C GLY A 97 -24.80 19.98 4.34
N TYR A 98 -25.24 20.37 5.53
CA TYR A 98 -24.76 21.55 6.22
C TYR A 98 -23.38 21.27 6.80
N HIS A 99 -22.51 22.26 6.80
CA HIS A 99 -21.22 22.15 7.45
C HIS A 99 -21.36 22.27 8.97
N LEU A 100 -20.57 21.50 9.71
CA LEU A 100 -20.53 21.51 11.15
C LEU A 100 -19.12 21.19 11.63
N ILE A 101 -18.51 22.07 12.41
CA ILE A 101 -17.21 21.80 13.04
C ILE A 101 -17.44 20.95 14.28
N VAL A 102 -16.79 19.81 14.32
CA VAL A 102 -16.85 18.87 15.45
C VAL A 102 -15.42 18.62 15.95
N LEU A 103 -15.17 18.90 17.23
CA LEU A 103 -13.86 18.77 17.87
C LEU A 103 -13.94 17.77 19.00
N ALA A 104 -12.93 16.92 19.14
CA ALA A 104 -12.82 15.96 20.23
C ALA A 104 -12.21 16.61 21.48
N LYS A 105 -12.90 16.50 22.62
CA LYS A 105 -12.48 17.08 23.90
C LYS A 105 -11.43 16.24 24.61
N ASN A 106 -11.57 14.93 24.53
CA ASN A 106 -10.69 13.94 25.13
C ASN A 106 -10.69 12.65 24.31
N TYR A 107 -10.06 11.59 24.80
CA TYR A 107 -10.01 10.31 24.09
C TYR A 107 -11.39 9.69 23.82
N ASN A 108 -12.37 9.85 24.72
CA ASN A 108 -13.74 9.38 24.48
C ASN A 108 -14.41 10.19 23.35
N GLY A 109 -14.26 11.51 23.35
CA GLY A 109 -14.70 12.38 22.26
C GLY A 109 -14.04 12.02 20.92
N TYR A 110 -12.74 11.68 20.95
CA TYR A 110 -12.05 11.19 19.74
C TYR A 110 -12.66 9.89 19.19
N LYS A 111 -13.01 8.94 20.05
CA LYS A 111 -13.72 7.72 19.64
C LYS A 111 -15.10 8.00 19.07
N ASN A 112 -15.84 8.93 19.67
CA ASN A 112 -17.13 9.35 19.17
C ASN A 112 -17.03 10.05 17.81
N LEU A 113 -16.00 10.89 17.62
CA LEU A 113 -15.72 11.51 16.31
C LEU A 113 -15.38 10.47 15.26
N ILE A 114 -14.55 9.45 15.58
CA ILE A 114 -14.29 8.31 14.70
C ILE A 114 -15.60 7.64 14.27
N LYS A 115 -16.51 7.39 15.21
CA LYS A 115 -17.81 6.76 14.91
C LYS A 115 -18.65 7.62 13.96
N LEU A 116 -18.74 8.91 14.21
CA LEU A 116 -19.48 9.85 13.37
C LEU A 116 -18.92 9.89 11.95
N VAL A 117 -17.61 10.07 11.79
CA VAL A 117 -16.95 10.14 10.48
C VAL A 117 -17.04 8.80 9.76
N SER A 118 -16.79 7.68 10.44
CA SER A 118 -16.86 6.36 9.83
C SER A 118 -18.27 6.03 9.32
N ARG A 119 -19.30 6.31 10.10
CA ARG A 119 -20.70 6.09 9.70
C ARG A 119 -21.12 7.03 8.56
N ALA A 120 -20.59 8.24 8.53
CA ALA A 120 -20.83 9.16 7.41
C ALA A 120 -20.28 8.58 6.08
N TRP A 121 -19.13 7.90 6.11
CA TRP A 121 -18.55 7.25 4.94
C TRP A 121 -19.25 5.93 4.56
N VAL A 122 -19.53 5.08 5.54
CA VAL A 122 -20.10 3.75 5.29
C VAL A 122 -21.60 3.83 4.96
N ASP A 123 -22.39 4.49 5.82
CA ASP A 123 -23.85 4.53 5.73
C ASP A 123 -24.35 5.74 4.95
N GLY A 124 -23.69 6.90 5.11
CA GLY A 124 -24.18 8.20 4.71
C GLY A 124 -23.62 8.75 3.40
N PHE A 125 -22.69 8.05 2.74
CA PHE A 125 -22.03 8.57 1.54
C PHE A 125 -22.98 8.69 0.35
N TYR A 126 -23.18 9.94 -0.08
CA TYR A 126 -23.81 10.28 -1.34
C TYR A 126 -23.22 11.59 -1.87
N MET A 127 -22.24 11.48 -2.77
CA MET A 127 -21.35 12.56 -3.25
C MET A 127 -20.43 13.14 -2.16
N ARG A 128 -20.87 13.16 -0.91
CA ARG A 128 -20.11 13.55 0.29
C ARG A 128 -20.44 12.57 1.44
N PRO A 129 -19.54 12.37 2.40
CA PRO A 129 -19.83 11.57 3.60
C PRO A 129 -20.73 12.39 4.54
N ARG A 130 -21.97 11.96 4.75
CA ARG A 130 -22.97 12.72 5.51
C ARG A 130 -23.31 12.00 6.81
N THR A 131 -23.24 12.73 7.91
CA THR A 131 -23.88 12.36 9.16
C THR A 131 -25.31 12.93 9.23
N ASP A 132 -26.07 12.63 10.27
CA ASP A 132 -27.37 13.23 10.54
C ASP A 132 -27.57 13.46 12.04
N ARG A 133 -28.70 14.06 12.41
CA ARG A 133 -29.02 14.37 13.81
C ARG A 133 -29.13 13.15 14.69
N GLU A 134 -29.53 11.99 14.17
CA GLU A 134 -29.63 10.73 14.91
C GLU A 134 -28.24 10.26 15.35
N ASP A 135 -27.25 10.28 14.45
CA ASP A 135 -25.89 9.92 14.79
C ASP A 135 -25.24 10.96 15.71
N LEU A 136 -25.50 12.26 15.49
CA LEU A 136 -24.99 13.32 16.38
C LEU A 136 -25.54 13.19 17.81
N GLU A 137 -26.83 12.86 18.00
CA GLU A 137 -27.41 12.58 19.33
C GLU A 137 -26.81 11.32 19.96
N ARG A 138 -26.50 10.31 19.17
CA ARG A 138 -25.95 9.04 19.64
C ARG A 138 -24.51 9.14 20.13
N TYR A 139 -23.71 9.98 19.49
CA TYR A 139 -22.26 10.08 19.72
C TYR A 139 -21.83 11.47 20.18
N HIS A 140 -22.71 12.24 20.84
CA HIS A 140 -22.46 13.63 21.23
C HIS A 140 -21.47 13.80 22.38
N GLU A 141 -21.29 12.78 23.20
CA GLU A 141 -20.49 12.87 24.42
C GLU A 141 -19.05 13.27 24.15
N ASP A 142 -18.53 14.20 24.97
CA ASP A 142 -17.15 14.72 24.88
C ASP A 142 -16.77 15.35 23.53
N LEU A 143 -17.76 15.87 22.80
CA LEU A 143 -17.56 16.65 21.59
C LEU A 143 -17.87 18.13 21.82
N ILE A 144 -17.05 19.00 21.22
CA ILE A 144 -17.30 20.43 21.10
C ILE A 144 -17.72 20.71 19.65
N VAL A 145 -18.78 21.52 19.49
CA VAL A 145 -19.38 21.76 18.19
C VAL A 145 -19.48 23.26 17.90
N CYS A 146 -19.05 23.67 16.69
CA CYS A 146 -19.21 25.05 16.22
C CYS A 146 -20.10 25.09 14.96
N SER A 147 -20.86 26.17 14.78
CA SER A 147 -21.88 26.31 13.72
C SER A 147 -21.34 26.41 12.27
N ALA A 148 -20.03 26.36 12.11
CA ALA A 148 -19.28 26.40 10.84
C ALA A 148 -19.49 27.70 10.03
N CYS A 149 -19.03 27.67 8.74
CA CYS A 149 -19.08 28.77 7.79
C CYS A 149 -20.50 29.08 7.30
N ILE A 150 -20.65 29.93 6.27
CA ILE A 150 -21.95 30.26 5.65
C ILE A 150 -22.71 29.03 5.12
N ALA A 151 -22.08 27.88 4.95
CA ALA A 151 -22.69 26.62 4.58
C ALA A 151 -23.23 25.83 5.81
N GLY A 152 -22.96 26.26 7.03
CA GLY A 152 -23.53 25.69 8.25
C GLY A 152 -25.04 25.83 8.33
N GLU A 153 -25.71 25.00 9.15
CA GLU A 153 -27.18 24.98 9.21
C GLU A 153 -27.76 26.32 9.65
N VAL A 154 -27.24 26.90 10.75
CA VAL A 154 -27.71 28.16 11.30
C VAL A 154 -27.47 29.31 10.33
N PRO A 155 -26.24 29.59 9.84
CA PRO A 155 -26.02 30.69 8.91
C PRO A 155 -26.75 30.48 7.58
N ALA A 156 -26.87 29.27 7.05
CA ALA A 156 -27.59 29.01 5.81
C ALA A 156 -29.11 29.29 5.91
N LYS A 157 -29.74 29.04 7.06
CA LYS A 157 -31.14 29.38 7.32
C LYS A 157 -31.29 30.88 7.47
N ILE A 158 -30.40 31.55 8.20
CA ILE A 158 -30.41 33.05 8.30
C ILE A 158 -30.30 33.69 6.91
N LEU A 159 -29.42 33.20 6.05
CA LEU A 159 -29.22 33.73 4.70
C LEU A 159 -30.46 33.58 3.79
N ARG A 160 -31.33 32.62 4.09
CA ARG A 160 -32.61 32.37 3.42
C ARG A 160 -33.77 33.09 4.08
N ASP A 161 -33.52 33.95 5.07
CA ASP A 161 -34.49 34.65 5.89
C ASP A 161 -35.39 33.71 6.73
N ASP A 162 -34.97 32.48 6.93
CA ASP A 162 -35.63 31.47 7.78
C ASP A 162 -35.09 31.57 9.22
N ILE A 163 -35.49 32.63 9.92
CA ILE A 163 -35.00 32.92 11.27
C ILE A 163 -35.53 31.91 12.29
N GLU A 164 -36.79 31.49 12.14
CA GLU A 164 -37.39 30.49 13.04
C GLU A 164 -36.71 29.14 12.87
N GLY A 165 -36.44 28.70 11.64
CA GLY A 165 -35.67 27.50 11.41
C GLY A 165 -34.23 27.60 11.97
N ALA A 166 -33.60 28.79 11.96
CA ALA A 166 -32.33 28.99 12.61
C ALA A 166 -32.42 28.87 14.15
N ARG A 167 -33.50 29.36 14.77
CA ARG A 167 -33.82 29.18 16.20
C ARG A 167 -33.98 27.71 16.56
N GLU A 168 -34.82 26.99 15.82
CA GLU A 168 -35.01 25.53 16.01
C GLU A 168 -33.68 24.76 15.93
N ALA A 169 -32.80 25.12 15.00
CA ALA A 169 -31.50 24.49 14.89
C ALA A 169 -30.61 24.77 16.11
N ILE A 170 -30.57 26.03 16.56
CA ILE A 170 -29.81 26.45 17.74
C ILE A 170 -30.31 25.72 19.00
N GLU A 171 -31.65 25.66 19.19
CA GLU A 171 -32.26 24.98 20.33
C GLU A 171 -31.90 23.49 20.32
N TRP A 172 -31.91 22.85 19.14
CA TRP A 172 -31.53 21.45 18.99
C TRP A 172 -30.06 21.23 19.37
N TYR A 173 -29.13 22.01 18.77
CA TYR A 173 -27.70 21.88 19.08
C TYR A 173 -27.40 22.18 20.55
N LYS A 174 -27.99 23.23 21.13
CA LYS A 174 -27.82 23.56 22.53
C LYS A 174 -28.36 22.45 23.44
N ARG A 175 -29.50 21.85 23.10
CA ARG A 175 -30.06 20.72 23.86
C ARG A 175 -29.12 19.50 23.84
N VAL A 176 -28.47 19.21 22.71
CA VAL A 176 -27.60 18.04 22.57
C VAL A 176 -26.22 18.27 23.17
N PHE A 177 -25.59 19.41 22.90
CA PHE A 177 -24.20 19.67 23.25
C PHE A 177 -24.03 20.63 24.46
N GLY A 178 -25.10 21.24 24.96
CA GLY A 178 -25.06 22.13 26.12
C GLY A 178 -24.07 23.29 25.95
N ASP A 179 -23.17 23.42 26.91
CA ASP A 179 -22.11 24.46 26.92
C ASP A 179 -20.92 24.16 26.02
N ASP A 180 -20.94 23.05 25.28
CA ASP A 180 -19.95 22.67 24.26
C ASP A 180 -20.43 23.01 22.85
N TYR A 181 -21.57 23.75 22.71
CA TYR A 181 -22.03 24.33 21.45
C TYR A 181 -21.64 25.80 21.36
N TYR A 182 -21.00 26.18 20.24
CA TYR A 182 -20.55 27.54 19.95
C TYR A 182 -21.11 28.01 18.60
N LEU A 183 -21.44 29.30 18.50
CA LEU A 183 -21.76 29.95 17.24
C LEU A 183 -20.49 30.58 16.63
N GLU A 184 -20.27 30.33 15.34
CA GLU A 184 -19.05 30.72 14.64
C GLU A 184 -19.24 31.98 13.82
N LEU A 185 -18.27 32.86 13.89
CA LEU A 185 -18.20 34.11 13.13
C LEU A 185 -17.01 34.06 12.17
N GLN A 186 -17.23 34.39 10.90
CA GLN A 186 -16.18 34.52 9.88
C GLN A 186 -16.26 35.87 9.18
N ARG A 187 -15.11 36.45 8.81
CA ARG A 187 -15.00 37.72 8.12
C ARG A 187 -13.90 37.70 7.08
N HIS A 188 -14.28 37.68 5.81
CA HIS A 188 -13.35 37.66 4.66
C HIS A 188 -13.46 38.96 3.86
N GLU A 189 -13.28 40.10 4.53
CA GLU A 189 -13.26 41.42 3.88
C GLU A 189 -12.03 41.61 3.00
N VAL A 190 -12.23 42.09 1.80
CA VAL A 190 -11.18 42.48 0.85
C VAL A 190 -11.17 44.01 0.68
N LYS A 191 -9.98 44.62 0.70
CA LYS A 191 -9.86 46.09 0.59
C LYS A 191 -10.38 46.65 -0.74
N ASP A 192 -10.32 45.87 -1.83
CA ASP A 192 -10.86 46.29 -3.13
C ASP A 192 -12.37 46.00 -3.22
N PRO A 193 -13.22 47.01 -3.21
CA PRO A 193 -14.68 46.83 -3.24
C PRO A 193 -15.20 46.20 -4.54
N ASN A 194 -14.37 46.20 -5.61
CA ASN A 194 -14.77 45.64 -6.90
C ASN A 194 -14.52 44.13 -7.01
N GLN A 195 -13.76 43.55 -6.10
CA GLN A 195 -13.55 42.09 -6.10
C GLN A 195 -14.85 41.37 -5.83
N ARG A 196 -15.00 40.24 -6.51
CA ARG A 196 -16.19 39.34 -6.39
C ARG A 196 -16.44 38.91 -4.95
N ALA A 197 -15.38 38.63 -4.19
CA ALA A 197 -15.46 38.24 -2.79
C ALA A 197 -16.21 39.25 -1.93
N ASN A 198 -15.98 40.55 -2.11
CA ASN A 198 -16.70 41.61 -1.40
C ASN A 198 -18.17 41.78 -1.82
N ARG A 199 -18.53 41.33 -3.03
CA ARG A 199 -19.90 41.41 -3.51
C ARG A 199 -20.72 40.17 -3.17
N GLU A 200 -20.07 39.01 -3.00
CA GLU A 200 -20.74 37.72 -2.87
C GLU A 200 -20.57 37.10 -1.48
N THR A 201 -19.35 36.99 -0.94
CA THR A 201 -19.08 36.25 0.30
C THR A 201 -19.20 37.14 1.53
N PHE A 202 -18.47 38.27 1.57
CA PHE A 202 -18.42 39.11 2.76
C PHE A 202 -19.79 39.73 3.15
N PRO A 203 -20.64 40.20 2.23
CA PRO A 203 -21.97 40.68 2.60
C PRO A 203 -22.86 39.60 3.20
N LEU A 204 -22.71 38.33 2.75
CA LEU A 204 -23.44 37.21 3.33
C LEU A 204 -22.94 36.93 4.76
N GLN A 205 -21.62 36.93 4.97
CA GLN A 205 -21.02 36.78 6.31
C GLN A 205 -21.47 37.93 7.24
N GLN A 206 -21.51 39.18 6.77
CA GLN A 206 -22.02 40.33 7.56
C GLN A 206 -23.49 40.13 7.95
N LYS A 207 -24.36 39.72 7.00
CA LYS A 207 -25.79 39.43 7.28
C LYS A 207 -25.92 38.35 8.33
N ALA A 208 -25.20 37.23 8.14
CA ALA A 208 -25.24 36.09 9.06
C ALA A 208 -24.70 36.47 10.45
N ASN A 209 -23.53 37.08 10.53
CA ASN A 209 -22.89 37.47 11.80
C ASN A 209 -23.74 38.41 12.66
N ARG A 210 -24.44 39.36 12.03
CA ARG A 210 -25.34 40.28 12.74
C ARG A 210 -26.44 39.53 13.47
N VAL A 211 -27.07 38.57 12.79
CA VAL A 211 -28.16 37.78 13.36
C VAL A 211 -27.59 36.74 14.35
N ILE A 212 -26.46 36.11 14.05
CA ILE A 212 -25.78 35.16 14.95
C ILE A 212 -25.47 35.84 16.29
N LEU A 213 -24.94 37.06 16.30
CA LEU A 213 -24.65 37.79 17.55
C LEU A 213 -25.92 38.11 18.38
N GLN A 214 -27.05 38.37 17.72
CA GLN A 214 -28.34 38.54 18.38
C GLN A 214 -28.83 37.23 19.01
N LEU A 215 -28.81 36.16 18.23
CA LEU A 215 -29.25 34.81 18.68
C LEU A 215 -28.31 34.28 19.77
N ALA A 216 -26.99 34.49 19.64
CA ALA A 216 -26.02 34.11 20.66
C ALA A 216 -26.36 34.73 22.04
N LYS A 217 -26.68 36.03 22.05
CA LYS A 217 -27.10 36.76 23.24
C LYS A 217 -28.45 36.27 23.76
N GLU A 218 -29.42 36.02 22.88
CA GLU A 218 -30.76 35.54 23.22
C GLU A 218 -30.72 34.17 23.89
N TYR A 219 -29.94 33.26 23.33
CA TYR A 219 -29.84 31.88 23.81
C TYR A 219 -28.72 31.67 24.84
N GLY A 220 -27.91 32.71 25.17
CA GLY A 220 -26.77 32.59 26.05
C GLY A 220 -25.70 31.63 25.55
N ILE A 221 -25.44 31.61 24.25
CA ILE A 221 -24.43 30.78 23.60
C ILE A 221 -23.19 31.64 23.33
N LYS A 222 -22.02 31.11 23.57
CA LYS A 222 -20.75 31.78 23.29
C LYS A 222 -20.46 31.78 21.79
N VAL A 223 -19.81 32.85 21.32
CA VAL A 223 -19.35 32.96 19.95
C VAL A 223 -17.85 32.71 19.86
N VAL A 224 -17.40 32.10 18.76
CA VAL A 224 -15.98 31.97 18.40
C VAL A 224 -15.75 32.57 17.03
N CYS A 225 -14.54 33.06 16.80
CA CYS A 225 -14.14 33.52 15.47
C CYS A 225 -13.20 32.52 14.82
N THR A 226 -13.37 32.31 13.52
CA THR A 226 -12.48 31.47 12.71
C THR A 226 -12.17 32.14 11.38
N ASN A 227 -11.21 31.59 10.65
CA ASN A 227 -10.84 32.09 9.34
C ASN A 227 -10.99 31.08 8.23
N ASP A 228 -11.47 29.87 8.53
CA ASP A 228 -11.67 28.81 7.51
C ASP A 228 -10.41 28.65 6.63
N ALA A 229 -9.27 28.44 7.31
CA ALA A 229 -7.97 28.54 6.67
C ALA A 229 -7.71 27.35 5.73
N HIS A 230 -7.49 27.62 4.45
CA HIS A 230 -7.25 26.62 3.39
C HIS A 230 -5.80 26.64 2.88
N PHE A 231 -5.05 27.70 3.14
CA PHE A 231 -3.64 27.81 2.78
C PHE A 231 -2.84 28.54 3.86
N VAL A 232 -1.51 28.33 3.86
CA VAL A 232 -0.65 28.78 4.95
C VAL A 232 -0.42 30.27 4.91
N ASP A 233 0.06 30.80 3.78
CA ASP A 233 0.46 32.20 3.63
C ASP A 233 -0.37 32.91 2.60
N LYS A 234 -0.53 34.22 2.74
CA LYS A 234 -1.27 35.10 1.82
C LYS A 234 -0.83 34.91 0.36
N ASP A 235 0.45 34.70 0.14
CA ASP A 235 1.04 34.53 -1.20
C ASP A 235 0.65 33.19 -1.86
N ASN A 236 0.05 32.25 -1.11
CA ASN A 236 -0.45 30.98 -1.65
C ASN A 236 -1.85 31.10 -2.30
N ALA A 237 -2.51 32.25 -2.19
CA ALA A 237 -3.90 32.42 -2.66
C ALA A 237 -4.09 32.12 -4.15
N GLU A 238 -3.13 32.49 -5.02
CA GLU A 238 -3.22 32.19 -6.45
C GLU A 238 -2.98 30.71 -6.75
N ALA A 239 -2.05 30.07 -6.04
CA ALA A 239 -1.84 28.62 -6.16
C ALA A 239 -3.07 27.83 -5.68
N HIS A 240 -3.72 28.29 -4.61
CA HIS A 240 -4.97 27.74 -4.12
C HIS A 240 -6.10 27.87 -5.16
N ASP A 241 -6.20 29.01 -5.86
CA ASP A 241 -7.18 29.22 -6.93
C ASP A 241 -6.96 28.24 -8.11
N HIS A 242 -5.71 27.92 -8.43
CA HIS A 242 -5.36 26.85 -9.39
C HIS A 242 -5.80 25.47 -8.88
N LEU A 243 -5.65 25.19 -7.57
CA LEU A 243 -6.10 23.92 -6.97
C LEU A 243 -7.61 23.74 -7.10
N LEU A 244 -8.40 24.81 -6.88
CA LEU A 244 -9.85 24.80 -7.08
C LEU A 244 -10.24 24.56 -8.54
N CYS A 245 -9.50 25.10 -9.49
CA CYS A 245 -9.69 24.81 -10.91
C CYS A 245 -9.39 23.35 -11.24
N LEU A 246 -8.40 22.74 -10.60
CA LEU A 246 -8.11 21.29 -10.72
C LEU A 246 -9.24 20.44 -10.15
N SER A 247 -9.77 20.81 -8.97
CA SER A 247 -10.84 20.12 -8.28
C SER A 247 -12.14 20.10 -9.09
N THR A 248 -12.51 21.24 -9.66
CA THR A 248 -13.77 21.45 -10.36
C THR A 248 -13.72 21.16 -11.86
N GLY A 249 -12.52 20.99 -12.42
CA GLY A 249 -12.30 20.85 -13.86
C GLY A 249 -12.59 22.12 -14.66
N ARG A 250 -12.63 23.29 -13.98
CA ARG A 250 -12.93 24.60 -14.60
C ARG A 250 -11.63 25.34 -14.96
N ASP A 251 -11.75 26.34 -15.79
CA ASP A 251 -10.68 27.25 -16.17
C ASP A 251 -10.70 28.52 -15.30
N LEU A 252 -9.57 29.20 -15.16
CA LEU A 252 -9.44 30.43 -14.36
C LEU A 252 -10.39 31.57 -14.84
N ASP A 253 -10.68 31.63 -16.11
CA ASP A 253 -11.56 32.63 -16.72
C ASP A 253 -13.04 32.22 -16.78
N ASP A 254 -13.42 31.04 -16.25
CA ASP A 254 -14.82 30.64 -16.16
C ASP A 254 -15.55 31.47 -15.08
N PRO A 255 -16.53 32.29 -15.44
CA PRO A 255 -17.22 33.15 -14.48
C PRO A 255 -18.07 32.37 -13.46
N ASN A 256 -18.37 31.11 -13.73
CA ASN A 256 -19.19 30.22 -12.87
C ASN A 256 -18.33 29.25 -12.05
N ARG A 257 -17.02 29.41 -12.05
CA ARG A 257 -16.16 28.56 -11.23
C ARG A 257 -16.29 28.88 -9.75
N MET A 258 -15.96 27.90 -8.91
CA MET A 258 -15.82 28.11 -7.48
C MET A 258 -14.70 29.13 -7.21
N LEU A 259 -14.96 30.08 -6.34
CA LEU A 259 -14.04 31.12 -5.92
C LEU A 259 -14.11 31.27 -4.42
N TYR A 260 -12.95 31.31 -3.80
CA TYR A 260 -12.77 31.78 -2.43
C TYR A 260 -12.48 33.28 -2.41
N SER A 261 -12.50 33.87 -1.22
CA SER A 261 -12.26 35.30 -1.04
C SER A 261 -10.77 35.67 -1.16
N LYS A 262 -9.88 34.68 -1.17
CA LYS A 262 -8.42 34.81 -1.00
C LYS A 262 -8.02 35.37 0.36
N GLN A 263 -8.89 35.30 1.35
CA GLN A 263 -8.64 35.70 2.73
C GLN A 263 -8.46 34.49 3.66
N GLU A 264 -8.55 33.28 3.13
CA GLU A 264 -8.54 32.00 3.84
C GLU A 264 -7.10 31.51 4.14
N TRP A 265 -6.13 32.44 4.34
CA TRP A 265 -4.81 32.02 4.84
C TRP A 265 -4.82 31.83 6.36
N PHE A 266 -3.84 31.07 6.85
CA PHE A 266 -3.64 30.89 8.27
C PHE A 266 -3.10 32.20 8.89
N LYS A 267 -4.02 33.06 9.31
CA LYS A 267 -3.73 34.41 9.84
C LYS A 267 -2.97 34.33 11.16
N THR A 268 -2.14 35.34 11.41
CA THR A 268 -1.47 35.51 12.71
C THR A 268 -2.49 35.89 13.78
N ARG A 269 -2.05 35.78 15.04
CA ARG A 269 -2.86 36.20 16.18
C ARG A 269 -3.17 37.72 16.11
N GLU A 270 -2.23 38.51 15.64
CA GLU A 270 -2.38 39.97 15.42
C GLU A 270 -3.43 40.25 14.36
N GLU A 271 -3.33 39.60 13.20
CA GLU A 271 -4.29 39.77 12.10
C GLU A 271 -5.72 39.40 12.52
N MET A 272 -5.89 38.31 13.30
CA MET A 272 -7.21 37.94 13.80
C MET A 272 -7.75 38.93 14.84
N ASN A 273 -6.90 39.50 15.69
CA ASN A 273 -7.29 40.57 16.61
C ASN A 273 -7.71 41.88 15.89
N GLU A 274 -7.11 42.18 14.73
CA GLU A 274 -7.54 43.29 13.88
C GLU A 274 -8.92 43.04 13.26
N VAL A 275 -9.14 41.83 12.72
CA VAL A 275 -10.40 41.46 12.04
C VAL A 275 -11.59 41.43 13.01
N PHE A 276 -11.39 41.03 14.26
CA PHE A 276 -12.44 40.86 15.27
C PHE A 276 -12.28 41.81 16.48
N ALA A 277 -11.69 42.99 16.25
CA ALA A 277 -11.46 43.99 17.30
C ALA A 277 -12.73 44.43 18.03
N ASP A 278 -13.90 44.39 17.39
CA ASP A 278 -15.21 44.75 17.90
C ASP A 278 -15.93 43.63 18.69
N VAL A 279 -15.42 42.38 18.61
CA VAL A 279 -15.96 41.19 19.29
C VAL A 279 -14.81 40.39 19.94
N PRO A 280 -14.07 40.99 20.91
CA PRO A 280 -12.87 40.38 21.48
C PRO A 280 -13.13 39.07 22.21
N GLU A 281 -14.35 38.85 22.73
CA GLU A 281 -14.78 37.61 23.35
C GLU A 281 -14.77 36.42 22.34
N ALA A 282 -15.00 36.65 21.05
CA ALA A 282 -14.93 35.60 20.05
C ALA A 282 -13.52 35.05 19.87
N LEU A 283 -12.49 35.85 20.11
CA LEU A 283 -11.09 35.45 20.13
C LEU A 283 -10.77 34.64 21.41
N SER A 284 -11.07 35.20 22.58
CA SER A 284 -10.76 34.57 23.86
C SER A 284 -11.50 33.26 24.09
N ASN A 285 -12.73 33.10 23.54
CA ASN A 285 -13.47 31.85 23.58
C ASN A 285 -12.79 30.72 22.83
N THR A 286 -11.88 31.00 21.86
CA THR A 286 -11.08 29.95 21.22
C THR A 286 -10.09 29.31 22.21
N ILE A 287 -9.58 30.09 23.18
CA ILE A 287 -8.72 29.60 24.25
C ILE A 287 -9.53 28.80 25.26
N GLU A 288 -10.79 29.21 25.57
CA GLU A 288 -11.67 28.41 26.42
C GLU A 288 -11.87 27.01 25.83
N ILE A 289 -12.06 26.89 24.52
CA ILE A 289 -12.13 25.60 23.85
C ILE A 289 -10.82 24.81 24.00
N LEU A 290 -9.66 25.48 23.82
CA LEU A 290 -8.36 24.83 24.02
C LEU A 290 -8.19 24.30 25.43
N ASP A 291 -8.67 25.06 26.45
CA ASP A 291 -8.58 24.68 27.86
C ASP A 291 -9.51 23.49 28.19
N LYS A 292 -10.66 23.37 27.51
CA LYS A 292 -11.56 22.21 27.63
C LYS A 292 -10.99 20.93 27.04
N VAL A 293 -10.04 21.02 26.08
CA VAL A 293 -9.44 19.86 25.41
C VAL A 293 -8.33 19.28 26.27
N GLU A 294 -8.39 17.98 26.54
CA GLU A 294 -7.35 17.23 27.25
C GLU A 294 -6.22 16.81 26.30
N THR A 295 -5.06 16.53 26.86
CA THR A 295 -3.95 15.92 26.12
C THR A 295 -4.02 14.40 26.28
N TYR A 296 -4.09 13.66 25.18
CA TYR A 296 -4.19 12.20 25.18
C TYR A 296 -3.41 11.61 24.01
N SER A 297 -3.09 10.32 24.10
CA SER A 297 -2.47 9.56 23.01
C SER A 297 -3.51 8.82 22.20
N ILE A 298 -3.28 8.75 20.89
CA ILE A 298 -4.02 7.88 19.94
C ILE A 298 -3.18 6.68 19.48
N ASP A 299 -1.99 6.51 20.08
CA ASP A 299 -1.16 5.32 19.91
C ASP A 299 -1.53 4.26 20.92
N HIS A 300 -1.54 3.01 20.48
CA HIS A 300 -1.88 1.86 21.29
C HIS A 300 -0.87 0.74 21.19
N ALA A 301 -0.83 -0.11 22.21
CA ALA A 301 -0.17 -1.39 22.13
C ALA A 301 -0.85 -2.27 21.07
N PRO A 302 -0.13 -3.24 20.47
CA PRO A 302 -0.68 -4.11 19.44
C PRO A 302 -1.99 -4.78 19.85
N ILE A 303 -3.00 -4.66 18.98
CA ILE A 303 -4.33 -5.23 19.15
C ILE A 303 -4.38 -6.52 18.35
N MET A 304 -4.15 -7.64 19.05
CA MET A 304 -4.17 -8.95 18.40
C MET A 304 -5.59 -9.29 17.92
N PRO A 305 -5.74 -9.68 16.66
CA PRO A 305 -7.01 -10.21 16.16
C PRO A 305 -7.38 -11.51 16.89
N PHE A 306 -8.67 -11.83 16.86
CA PHE A 306 -9.20 -13.01 17.55
C PHE A 306 -9.28 -14.19 16.60
N PHE A 307 -8.62 -15.32 16.95
CA PHE A 307 -8.75 -16.57 16.22
C PHE A 307 -9.79 -17.48 16.94
N PRO A 308 -10.81 -17.99 16.22
CA PRO A 308 -11.80 -18.91 16.80
C PRO A 308 -11.21 -20.32 16.90
N ILE A 309 -10.71 -20.69 18.09
CA ILE A 309 -10.20 -22.04 18.37
C ILE A 309 -11.37 -23.03 18.39
N PRO A 310 -11.25 -24.22 17.73
CA PRO A 310 -12.26 -25.24 17.75
C PRO A 310 -12.63 -25.69 19.17
N LYS A 311 -13.93 -25.85 19.45
CA LYS A 311 -14.45 -26.23 20.79
C LYS A 311 -13.95 -27.59 21.29
N GLU A 312 -13.59 -28.47 20.39
CA GLU A 312 -13.02 -29.80 20.67
C GLU A 312 -11.65 -29.69 21.36
N PHE A 313 -10.93 -28.60 21.20
CA PHE A 313 -9.68 -28.35 21.90
C PHE A 313 -9.89 -27.88 23.34
N GLY A 314 -11.05 -27.34 23.67
CA GLY A 314 -11.38 -26.76 24.97
C GLY A 314 -11.74 -25.28 24.89
N THR A 315 -11.77 -24.64 26.05
CA THR A 315 -12.11 -23.21 26.19
C THR A 315 -11.07 -22.46 27.02
N GLU A 316 -11.07 -21.12 26.92
CA GLU A 316 -10.24 -20.27 27.78
C GLU A 316 -10.60 -20.46 29.28
N GLU A 317 -11.89 -20.72 29.60
CA GLU A 317 -12.34 -21.01 30.96
C GLU A 317 -11.72 -22.30 31.50
N ASP A 318 -11.48 -23.30 30.68
CA ASP A 318 -10.79 -24.51 31.09
C ASP A 318 -9.33 -24.23 31.42
N THR A 319 -8.66 -23.36 30.66
CA THR A 319 -7.30 -22.89 30.98
C THR A 319 -7.29 -22.14 32.32
N ARG A 320 -8.28 -21.28 32.58
CA ARG A 320 -8.41 -20.52 33.83
C ARG A 320 -8.65 -21.43 35.05
N ARG A 321 -9.33 -22.57 34.89
CA ARG A 321 -9.55 -23.56 35.97
C ARG A 321 -8.29 -24.38 36.25
N ASN A 322 -7.52 -24.67 35.24
CA ASN A 322 -6.39 -25.59 35.33
C ASN A 322 -5.05 -24.96 35.71
N ILE A 323 -4.90 -23.63 35.52
CA ILE A 323 -3.64 -22.92 35.72
C ILE A 323 -3.85 -21.75 36.68
N THR A 324 -3.04 -21.68 37.77
CA THR A 324 -3.10 -20.54 38.72
C THR A 324 -2.39 -19.30 38.14
N PRO A 325 -2.73 -18.09 38.63
CA PRO A 325 -2.04 -16.86 38.22
C PRO A 325 -0.52 -16.91 38.45
N GLU A 326 -0.05 -17.58 39.51
CA GLU A 326 1.37 -17.72 39.85
C GLU A 326 2.07 -18.64 38.88
N GLN A 327 1.46 -19.75 38.49
CA GLN A 327 1.98 -20.66 37.48
C GLN A 327 2.09 -19.95 36.14
N LEU A 328 1.05 -19.21 35.75
CA LEU A 328 1.02 -18.44 34.52
C LEU A 328 2.10 -17.34 34.51
N TYR A 329 2.23 -16.59 35.60
CA TYR A 329 3.27 -15.60 35.78
C TYR A 329 4.68 -16.23 35.60
N HIS A 330 4.94 -17.36 36.24
CA HIS A 330 6.21 -18.09 36.13
C HIS A 330 6.47 -18.54 34.69
N GLU A 331 5.48 -19.10 34.01
CA GLU A 331 5.60 -19.60 32.63
C GLU A 331 5.95 -18.49 31.63
N PHE A 332 5.44 -17.27 31.85
CA PHE A 332 5.70 -16.15 30.95
C PHE A 332 6.99 -15.36 31.29
N THR A 333 7.56 -15.59 32.45
CA THR A 333 8.75 -14.87 32.93
C THR A 333 10.01 -15.73 33.06
N SER A 334 9.92 -17.04 32.81
CA SER A 334 11.04 -17.98 32.76
C SER A 334 11.47 -18.28 31.32
N ASP A 335 12.53 -19.05 31.14
CA ASP A 335 12.95 -19.59 29.83
C ASP A 335 12.03 -20.74 29.36
N GLU A 336 12.37 -21.32 28.20
CA GLU A 336 11.58 -22.42 27.60
C GLU A 336 11.57 -23.71 28.41
N ASN A 337 12.44 -23.85 29.39
CA ASN A 337 12.52 -24.98 30.29
C ASN A 337 11.82 -24.71 31.64
N GLY A 338 11.33 -23.48 31.86
CA GLY A 338 10.80 -23.04 33.14
C GLY A 338 11.88 -22.71 34.16
N GLU A 339 13.10 -22.48 33.69
CA GLU A 339 14.25 -22.12 34.49
C GLU A 339 14.61 -20.62 34.29
N ASN A 340 15.57 -20.11 35.03
CA ASN A 340 16.09 -18.74 34.84
C ASN A 340 15.02 -17.63 34.79
N PRO A 341 14.19 -17.47 35.85
CA PRO A 341 13.16 -16.45 35.84
C PRO A 341 13.75 -15.04 35.78
N LEU A 342 13.07 -14.13 35.08
CA LEU A 342 13.44 -12.72 35.00
C LEU A 342 13.44 -12.06 36.39
N PRO A 343 14.28 -11.04 36.62
CA PRO A 343 14.18 -10.19 37.80
C PRO A 343 12.76 -9.64 37.95
N LYS A 344 12.23 -9.56 39.19
CA LYS A 344 10.84 -9.22 39.45
C LYS A 344 10.38 -7.94 38.75
N ASP A 345 11.18 -6.88 38.77
CA ASP A 345 10.85 -5.60 38.15
C ASP A 345 10.72 -5.69 36.60
N GLU A 346 11.51 -6.53 35.98
CA GLU A 346 11.44 -6.79 34.54
C GLU A 346 10.26 -7.69 34.21
N ALA A 347 10.02 -8.71 35.02
CA ALA A 347 8.88 -9.60 34.91
C ALA A 347 7.56 -8.82 35.02
N ASP A 348 7.40 -7.96 36.02
CA ASP A 348 6.20 -7.13 36.21
C ASP A 348 5.98 -6.18 35.03
N LYS A 349 7.04 -5.56 34.52
CA LYS A 349 6.98 -4.71 33.30
C LYS A 349 6.53 -5.52 32.08
N LYS A 350 7.05 -6.74 31.91
CA LYS A 350 6.68 -7.64 30.81
C LYS A 350 5.21 -8.02 30.87
N ILE A 351 4.73 -8.45 32.05
CA ILE A 351 3.32 -8.82 32.28
C ILE A 351 2.39 -7.63 32.02
N LYS A 352 2.74 -6.46 32.56
CA LYS A 352 1.95 -5.23 32.33
C LYS A 352 1.87 -4.90 30.84
N LYS A 353 2.95 -5.07 30.11
CA LYS A 353 3.00 -4.83 28.67
C LYS A 353 2.13 -5.80 27.88
N LEU A 354 2.02 -7.07 28.30
CA LEU A 354 1.14 -8.07 27.70
C LEU A 354 -0.33 -7.82 28.06
N GLY A 355 -0.63 -6.84 28.91
CA GLY A 355 -1.98 -6.44 29.29
C GLY A 355 -2.47 -6.99 30.62
N GLY A 356 -1.55 -7.49 31.45
CA GLY A 356 -1.83 -8.03 32.78
C GLY A 356 -2.17 -9.52 32.76
N ILE A 357 -2.18 -10.12 33.95
CA ILE A 357 -2.40 -11.58 34.17
C ILE A 357 -3.66 -12.09 33.50
N ASP A 358 -4.71 -11.30 33.49
CA ASP A 358 -6.00 -11.72 32.93
C ASP A 358 -5.93 -11.99 31.41
N LYS A 359 -5.17 -11.20 30.69
CA LYS A 359 -4.93 -11.42 29.24
C LYS A 359 -4.01 -12.59 28.94
N LEU A 360 -3.14 -12.96 29.89
CA LEU A 360 -2.22 -14.09 29.67
C LEU A 360 -2.96 -15.43 29.51
N TYR A 361 -4.12 -15.60 30.12
CA TYR A 361 -4.93 -16.82 29.97
C TYR A 361 -5.31 -17.03 28.49
N ARG A 362 -5.74 -15.98 27.82
CA ARG A 362 -6.07 -16.03 26.39
C ARG A 362 -4.83 -16.35 25.56
N ILE A 363 -3.71 -15.66 25.81
CA ILE A 363 -2.44 -15.91 25.10
C ILE A 363 -1.98 -17.35 25.32
N LYS A 364 -2.11 -17.87 26.55
CA LYS A 364 -1.77 -19.28 26.88
C LYS A 364 -2.65 -20.26 26.11
N PHE A 365 -3.95 -20.05 26.09
CA PHE A 365 -4.90 -20.89 25.36
C PHE A 365 -4.59 -20.94 23.87
N GLU A 366 -4.31 -19.79 23.25
CA GLU A 366 -3.88 -19.70 21.85
C GLU A 366 -2.52 -20.36 21.62
N ALA A 367 -1.58 -20.22 22.55
CA ALA A 367 -0.25 -20.84 22.48
C ALA A 367 -0.31 -22.36 22.56
N ASP A 368 -1.19 -22.92 23.40
CA ASP A 368 -1.37 -24.38 23.50
C ASP A 368 -1.95 -24.97 22.23
N TYR A 369 -2.90 -24.25 21.60
CA TYR A 369 -3.46 -24.67 20.34
C TYR A 369 -2.43 -24.55 19.21
N LEU A 370 -1.66 -23.47 19.17
CA LEU A 370 -0.56 -23.28 18.22
C LEU A 370 0.48 -24.39 18.37
N ALA A 371 0.85 -24.73 19.61
CA ALA A 371 1.81 -25.81 19.89
C ALA A 371 1.30 -27.16 19.37
N LYS A 372 0.01 -27.48 19.58
CA LYS A 372 -0.58 -28.70 19.02
C LYS A 372 -0.40 -28.75 17.51
N LEU A 373 -0.82 -27.70 16.79
CA LEU A 373 -0.72 -27.65 15.32
C LEU A 373 0.74 -27.71 14.86
N ALA A 374 1.66 -27.02 15.56
CA ALA A 374 3.08 -27.03 15.21
C ALA A 374 3.73 -28.40 15.40
N TYR A 375 3.42 -29.15 16.48
CA TYR A 375 3.95 -30.48 16.69
C TYR A 375 3.31 -31.52 15.74
N ASP A 376 2.03 -31.38 15.41
CA ASP A 376 1.38 -32.23 14.41
C ASP A 376 2.07 -32.05 13.05
N GLY A 377 2.28 -30.81 12.61
CA GLY A 377 3.01 -30.51 11.38
C GLY A 377 4.52 -30.87 11.44
N ALA A 378 5.15 -30.79 12.61
CA ALA A 378 6.54 -31.21 12.76
C ALA A 378 6.70 -32.73 12.53
N LYS A 379 5.79 -33.55 13.05
CA LYS A 379 5.79 -34.99 12.82
C LYS A 379 5.60 -35.33 11.34
N GLU A 380 4.72 -34.61 10.65
CA GLU A 380 4.50 -34.78 9.22
C GLU A 380 5.76 -34.46 8.40
N ARG A 381 6.48 -33.39 8.73
CA ARG A 381 7.61 -32.88 7.94
C ARG A 381 8.96 -33.50 8.30
N TYR A 382 9.16 -33.87 9.57
CA TYR A 382 10.44 -34.38 10.07
C TYR A 382 10.37 -35.84 10.58
N GLY A 383 9.17 -36.44 10.57
CA GLY A 383 8.93 -37.81 11.05
C GLY A 383 8.63 -37.90 12.55
N ASP A 384 8.20 -39.07 12.99
CA ASP A 384 7.90 -39.39 14.40
C ASP A 384 8.70 -40.64 14.81
N PRO A 385 9.59 -40.56 15.79
CA PRO A 385 9.84 -39.47 16.71
C PRO A 385 10.72 -38.36 16.10
N LEU A 386 10.48 -37.11 16.55
CA LEU A 386 11.30 -35.96 16.18
C LEU A 386 12.72 -36.10 16.68
N SER A 387 13.69 -35.62 15.88
CA SER A 387 15.08 -35.49 16.35
C SER A 387 15.15 -34.50 17.52
N LYS A 388 16.14 -34.66 18.38
CA LYS A 388 16.35 -33.78 19.53
C LYS A 388 16.51 -32.33 19.11
N GLU A 389 17.25 -32.09 18.03
CA GLU A 389 17.50 -30.75 17.51
C GLU A 389 16.21 -30.04 17.03
N VAL A 390 15.39 -30.73 16.26
CA VAL A 390 14.11 -30.20 15.80
C VAL A 390 13.16 -29.94 16.98
N HIS A 391 13.07 -30.88 17.93
CA HIS A 391 12.23 -30.73 19.11
C HIS A 391 12.62 -29.51 19.96
N GLU A 392 13.90 -29.34 20.25
CA GLU A 392 14.43 -28.19 21.01
C GLU A 392 14.16 -26.87 20.25
N ARG A 393 14.33 -26.87 18.94
CA ARG A 393 14.05 -25.69 18.11
C ARG A 393 12.58 -25.30 18.11
N VAL A 394 11.67 -26.25 17.92
CA VAL A 394 10.21 -26.02 17.97
C VAL A 394 9.79 -25.50 19.34
N LYS A 395 10.27 -26.14 20.42
CA LYS A 395 10.01 -25.74 21.81
C LYS A 395 10.44 -24.29 22.07
N PHE A 396 11.65 -23.95 21.65
CA PHE A 396 12.22 -22.61 21.79
C PHE A 396 11.38 -21.57 21.03
N GLU A 397 11.07 -21.82 19.75
CA GLU A 397 10.31 -20.88 18.93
C GLU A 397 8.90 -20.64 19.48
N LEU A 398 8.18 -21.71 19.87
CA LEU A 398 6.86 -21.63 20.49
C LEU A 398 6.88 -20.82 21.80
N HIS A 399 7.92 -21.01 22.63
CA HIS A 399 8.12 -20.24 23.84
C HIS A 399 8.27 -18.75 23.57
N ILE A 400 9.09 -18.36 22.58
CA ILE A 400 9.25 -16.97 22.18
C ILE A 400 7.93 -16.38 21.64
N MET A 401 7.23 -17.09 20.76
CA MET A 401 5.94 -16.64 20.23
C MET A 401 4.92 -16.41 21.34
N LYS A 402 4.84 -17.33 22.33
CA LYS A 402 3.97 -17.23 23.49
C LYS A 402 4.32 -16.01 24.37
N THR A 403 5.59 -15.90 24.78
CA THR A 403 6.04 -14.87 25.71
C THR A 403 6.10 -13.46 25.11
N MET A 404 6.06 -13.35 23.79
CA MET A 404 5.88 -12.10 23.07
C MET A 404 4.41 -11.75 22.79
N GLY A 405 3.47 -12.68 23.03
CA GLY A 405 2.02 -12.44 22.86
C GLY A 405 1.49 -12.60 21.44
N PHE A 406 2.17 -13.38 20.59
CA PHE A 406 1.83 -13.51 19.17
C PHE A 406 1.19 -14.83 18.71
N PRO A 407 0.77 -15.77 19.55
CA PRO A 407 0.16 -17.02 19.07
C PRO A 407 -1.03 -16.80 18.15
N GLY A 408 -1.95 -15.90 18.52
CA GLY A 408 -3.12 -15.57 17.70
C GLY A 408 -2.77 -15.05 16.30
N TYR A 409 -1.69 -14.29 16.17
CA TYR A 409 -1.20 -13.82 14.87
C TYR A 409 -0.79 -15.00 13.96
N PHE A 410 -0.01 -15.95 14.49
CA PHE A 410 0.41 -17.13 13.72
C PHE A 410 -0.78 -18.02 13.36
N LEU A 411 -1.76 -18.16 14.25
CA LEU A 411 -3.00 -18.93 14.00
C LEU A 411 -3.79 -18.32 12.84
N ILE A 412 -3.93 -17.02 12.76
CA ILE A 412 -4.64 -16.35 11.66
C ILE A 412 -3.87 -16.46 10.36
N VAL A 413 -2.56 -16.27 10.39
CA VAL A 413 -1.73 -16.36 9.18
C VAL A 413 -1.77 -17.78 8.60
N GLN A 414 -1.60 -18.81 9.42
CA GLN A 414 -1.70 -20.18 8.93
C GLN A 414 -3.09 -20.50 8.38
N ASP A 415 -4.14 -19.95 8.99
CA ASP A 415 -5.53 -20.19 8.62
C ASP A 415 -5.82 -19.68 7.19
N PHE A 416 -5.57 -18.40 6.90
CA PHE A 416 -5.83 -17.88 5.56
C PHE A 416 -4.88 -18.45 4.48
N ILE A 417 -3.65 -18.84 4.84
CA ILE A 417 -2.71 -19.47 3.90
C ILE A 417 -3.16 -20.87 3.54
N ASN A 418 -3.54 -21.68 4.52
CA ASN A 418 -3.99 -23.05 4.26
C ASN A 418 -5.35 -23.05 3.56
N SER A 419 -6.31 -22.23 3.99
CA SER A 419 -7.59 -22.09 3.28
C SER A 419 -7.42 -21.60 1.85
N ALA A 420 -6.47 -20.70 1.58
CA ALA A 420 -6.16 -20.28 0.22
C ALA A 420 -5.75 -21.44 -0.67
N ARG A 421 -4.93 -22.38 -0.15
CA ARG A 421 -4.47 -23.57 -0.89
C ARG A 421 -5.57 -24.61 -1.03
N ASP A 422 -6.16 -24.99 0.10
CA ASP A 422 -6.97 -26.21 0.21
C ASP A 422 -8.43 -25.97 -0.21
N GLU A 423 -9.00 -24.81 0.12
CA GLU A 423 -10.40 -24.49 -0.16
C GLU A 423 -10.56 -23.65 -1.43
N LEU A 424 -9.69 -22.63 -1.62
CA LEU A 424 -9.85 -21.64 -2.70
C LEU A 424 -9.04 -21.98 -3.96
N GLY A 425 -8.15 -22.99 -3.90
CA GLY A 425 -7.29 -23.37 -5.00
C GLY A 425 -6.36 -22.23 -5.47
N VAL A 426 -5.94 -21.37 -4.53
CA VAL A 426 -5.03 -20.26 -4.78
C VAL A 426 -3.60 -20.70 -4.54
N MET A 427 -2.72 -20.46 -5.50
CA MET A 427 -1.30 -20.77 -5.33
C MET A 427 -0.65 -19.78 -4.37
N VAL A 428 0.00 -20.31 -3.33
CA VAL A 428 0.72 -19.52 -2.31
C VAL A 428 2.21 -19.78 -2.45
N GLY A 429 3.02 -18.72 -2.40
CA GLY A 429 4.47 -18.78 -2.47
C GLY A 429 5.12 -19.55 -1.32
N PRO A 430 6.42 -19.89 -1.43
CA PRO A 430 7.13 -20.67 -0.41
C PRO A 430 7.46 -19.87 0.85
N GLY A 431 7.12 -18.61 0.88
CA GLY A 431 7.46 -17.63 1.91
C GLY A 431 8.23 -16.45 1.35
N ARG A 432 8.39 -15.44 2.21
CA ARG A 432 9.07 -14.19 1.87
C ARG A 432 9.66 -13.57 3.14
N GLY A 433 10.67 -12.71 2.98
CA GLY A 433 11.25 -11.99 4.12
C GLY A 433 11.98 -12.93 5.09
N SER A 434 11.79 -12.70 6.38
CA SER A 434 12.48 -13.44 7.44
C SER A 434 11.68 -14.60 8.04
N ALA A 435 10.39 -14.70 7.74
CA ALA A 435 9.50 -15.73 8.31
C ALA A 435 9.95 -17.17 8.00
N ALA A 436 10.59 -17.39 6.84
CA ALA A 436 11.15 -18.69 6.49
C ALA A 436 12.31 -19.15 7.40
N GLY A 437 12.79 -18.30 8.33
CA GLY A 437 13.71 -18.70 9.38
C GLY A 437 13.07 -19.43 10.57
N SER A 438 11.73 -19.58 10.58
CA SER A 438 10.97 -20.24 11.65
C SER A 438 10.62 -21.68 11.27
N VAL A 439 11.00 -22.64 12.13
CA VAL A 439 10.58 -24.04 12.03
C VAL A 439 9.09 -24.18 12.32
N VAL A 440 8.55 -23.41 13.27
CA VAL A 440 7.12 -23.40 13.58
C VAL A 440 6.33 -22.92 12.36
N ALA A 441 6.75 -21.83 11.68
CA ALA A 441 6.10 -21.36 10.47
C ALA A 441 6.13 -22.41 9.34
N TYR A 442 7.21 -23.18 9.23
CA TYR A 442 7.33 -24.28 8.29
C TYR A 442 6.38 -25.44 8.65
N CYS A 443 6.32 -25.82 9.92
CA CYS A 443 5.41 -26.88 10.40
C CYS A 443 3.93 -26.53 10.24
N LEU A 444 3.58 -25.24 10.40
CA LEU A 444 2.21 -24.74 10.22
C LEU A 444 1.82 -24.58 8.73
N GLY A 445 2.71 -24.82 7.78
CA GLY A 445 2.45 -24.59 6.37
C GLY A 445 2.47 -23.11 5.94
N ILE A 446 2.87 -22.19 6.83
CA ILE A 446 3.02 -20.77 6.50
C ILE A 446 4.14 -20.59 5.46
N THR A 447 5.24 -21.31 5.62
CA THR A 447 6.35 -21.34 4.66
C THR A 447 6.59 -22.76 4.14
N LYS A 448 7.26 -22.85 2.97
CA LYS A 448 7.58 -24.15 2.33
C LYS A 448 9.09 -24.45 2.31
N ILE A 449 9.91 -23.59 2.90
CA ILE A 449 11.36 -23.76 2.98
C ILE A 449 11.72 -24.29 4.36
N ASP A 450 12.45 -25.41 4.39
CA ASP A 450 12.94 -26.00 5.62
C ASP A 450 14.10 -25.16 6.19
N PRO A 451 13.90 -24.47 7.33
CA PRO A 451 14.95 -23.61 7.90
C PRO A 451 16.12 -24.40 8.49
N MET A 452 15.93 -25.67 8.86
CA MET A 452 17.00 -26.52 9.38
C MET A 452 17.97 -26.91 8.26
N LYS A 453 17.44 -27.23 7.08
CA LYS A 453 18.23 -27.64 5.91
C LYS A 453 19.15 -26.51 5.40
N TYR A 454 18.70 -25.25 5.49
CA TYR A 454 19.41 -24.08 4.94
C TYR A 454 20.04 -23.19 6.01
N ASP A 455 20.16 -23.62 7.26
CA ASP A 455 20.71 -22.85 8.39
C ASP A 455 20.08 -21.45 8.53
N LEU A 456 18.75 -21.37 8.45
CA LEU A 456 18.04 -20.11 8.59
C LEU A 456 17.77 -19.78 10.06
N LEU A 457 17.93 -18.49 10.41
CA LEU A 457 17.89 -18.05 11.80
C LEU A 457 16.52 -17.50 12.21
N PHE A 458 15.94 -18.07 13.27
CA PHE A 458 14.73 -17.60 13.90
C PHE A 458 14.88 -16.20 14.51
N GLU A 459 16.02 -15.89 15.12
CA GLU A 459 16.30 -14.61 15.78
C GLU A 459 16.34 -13.44 14.78
N ARG A 460 16.52 -13.73 13.49
CA ARG A 460 16.37 -12.75 12.42
C ARG A 460 14.92 -12.38 12.19
N PHE A 461 13.99 -13.29 12.45
CA PHE A 461 12.55 -13.12 12.33
C PHE A 461 11.94 -12.57 13.62
N LEU A 462 12.06 -13.29 14.73
CA LEU A 462 11.60 -12.88 16.05
C LEU A 462 12.76 -12.88 17.06
N ASN A 463 12.88 -11.78 17.79
CA ASN A 463 13.89 -11.63 18.84
C ASN A 463 13.22 -11.02 20.08
N PRO A 464 13.27 -11.70 21.24
CA PRO A 464 12.65 -11.24 22.48
C PRO A 464 13.22 -9.92 23.01
N ASP A 465 14.49 -9.61 22.69
CA ASP A 465 15.14 -8.34 23.05
C ASP A 465 14.63 -7.18 22.20
N ARG A 466 13.83 -7.47 21.17
CA ARG A 466 13.21 -6.49 20.29
C ARG A 466 11.71 -6.56 20.37
N ILE A 467 11.13 -5.46 20.82
CA ILE A 467 9.69 -5.28 20.77
C ILE A 467 9.30 -4.78 19.39
N SER A 468 9.07 -5.71 18.45
CA SER A 468 8.46 -5.40 17.16
C SER A 468 7.54 -6.53 16.78
N LEU A 469 6.43 -6.19 16.15
CA LEU A 469 5.51 -7.16 15.57
C LEU A 469 6.25 -8.07 14.58
N PRO A 470 5.89 -9.36 14.50
CA PRO A 470 6.31 -10.22 13.41
C PRO A 470 5.69 -9.68 12.11
N ASP A 471 6.45 -9.74 11.03
CA ASP A 471 6.02 -9.34 9.70
C ASP A 471 6.06 -10.58 8.80
N ILE A 472 4.89 -11.14 8.49
CA ILE A 472 4.76 -12.31 7.62
C ILE A 472 4.07 -11.86 6.33
N ASP A 473 4.90 -11.43 5.40
CA ASP A 473 4.45 -11.17 4.03
C ASP A 473 4.08 -12.48 3.33
N THR A 474 2.95 -12.52 2.63
CA THR A 474 2.51 -13.71 1.90
C THR A 474 2.28 -13.37 0.43
N ASP A 475 2.96 -14.13 -0.44
CA ASP A 475 2.77 -14.05 -1.89
C ASP A 475 1.66 -15.00 -2.35
N PHE A 476 0.61 -14.46 -2.98
CA PHE A 476 -0.47 -15.21 -3.63
C PHE A 476 -0.40 -15.07 -5.14
N ASP A 477 -0.96 -16.00 -5.88
CA ASP A 477 -1.21 -15.76 -7.30
C ASP A 477 -2.12 -14.54 -7.49
N ASP A 478 -1.80 -13.69 -8.47
CA ASP A 478 -2.47 -12.40 -8.65
C ASP A 478 -3.95 -12.51 -9.04
N ASP A 479 -4.36 -13.63 -9.65
CA ASP A 479 -5.77 -13.93 -9.96
C ASP A 479 -6.55 -14.38 -8.71
N GLY A 480 -5.90 -15.14 -7.83
CA GLY A 480 -6.53 -15.73 -6.63
C GLY A 480 -6.57 -14.82 -5.42
N ARG A 481 -5.69 -13.83 -5.34
CA ARG A 481 -5.56 -12.94 -4.17
C ARG A 481 -6.89 -12.31 -3.73
N GLY A 482 -7.72 -11.87 -4.69
CA GLY A 482 -9.03 -11.28 -4.39
C GLY A 482 -9.97 -12.23 -3.64
N LYS A 483 -9.96 -13.52 -4.01
CA LYS A 483 -10.77 -14.56 -3.34
C LYS A 483 -10.33 -14.78 -1.89
N VAL A 484 -9.03 -14.67 -1.62
CA VAL A 484 -8.49 -14.82 -0.26
C VAL A 484 -8.94 -13.66 0.61
N LEU A 485 -8.91 -12.42 0.08
CA LEU A 485 -9.38 -11.24 0.81
C LEU A 485 -10.88 -11.33 1.13
N GLU A 486 -11.71 -11.72 0.17
CA GLU A 486 -13.15 -11.95 0.34
C GLU A 486 -13.41 -13.02 1.42
N TRP A 487 -12.69 -14.15 1.37
CA TRP A 487 -12.79 -15.20 2.38
C TRP A 487 -12.39 -14.70 3.79
N VAL A 488 -11.35 -13.85 3.88
CA VAL A 488 -10.94 -13.25 5.16
C VAL A 488 -12.02 -12.31 5.70
N GLU A 489 -12.62 -11.48 4.85
CA GLU A 489 -13.73 -10.59 5.23
C GLU A 489 -14.94 -11.39 5.71
N ASP A 490 -15.32 -12.45 5.02
CA ASP A 490 -16.42 -13.33 5.40
C ASP A 490 -16.17 -14.05 6.72
N LYS A 491 -14.95 -14.54 6.94
CA LYS A 491 -14.61 -15.31 8.14
C LYS A 491 -14.42 -14.47 9.39
N TYR A 492 -13.69 -13.34 9.26
CA TYR A 492 -13.34 -12.51 10.42
C TYR A 492 -14.32 -11.36 10.67
N GLY A 493 -15.13 -11.00 9.68
CA GLY A 493 -16.18 -9.96 9.74
C GLY A 493 -15.85 -8.73 8.93
N HIS A 494 -16.82 -8.27 8.15
CA HIS A 494 -16.69 -7.12 7.24
C HIS A 494 -16.40 -5.78 7.93
N ASP A 495 -16.71 -5.65 9.23
CA ASP A 495 -16.40 -4.48 10.05
C ASP A 495 -15.03 -4.58 10.75
N LYS A 496 -14.42 -5.75 10.73
CA LYS A 496 -13.14 -6.07 11.38
C LYS A 496 -11.98 -6.21 10.40
N VAL A 497 -12.27 -6.22 9.11
CA VAL A 497 -11.29 -6.29 8.04
C VAL A 497 -11.37 -5.03 7.21
N ALA A 498 -10.25 -4.34 6.98
CA ALA A 498 -10.21 -3.16 6.13
C ALA A 498 -8.92 -3.09 5.32
N HIS A 499 -9.04 -2.58 4.12
CA HIS A 499 -7.88 -2.19 3.33
C HIS A 499 -7.22 -0.94 3.90
N ILE A 500 -5.93 -0.78 3.67
CA ILE A 500 -5.20 0.42 4.06
C ILE A 500 -5.32 1.45 2.93
N ILE A 501 -5.62 2.70 3.29
CA ILE A 501 -5.65 3.81 2.34
C ILE A 501 -4.23 4.16 1.87
N THR A 502 -4.13 4.75 0.69
CA THR A 502 -2.94 5.43 0.19
C THR A 502 -3.29 6.81 -0.32
N TYR A 503 -2.37 7.76 -0.18
CA TYR A 503 -2.53 9.12 -0.68
C TYR A 503 -1.65 9.35 -1.90
N GLY A 504 -2.30 9.61 -3.04
CA GLY A 504 -1.62 10.08 -4.23
C GLY A 504 -1.33 11.58 -4.13
N THR A 505 -0.06 11.97 -4.24
CA THR A 505 0.35 13.38 -4.18
C THR A 505 0.67 13.93 -5.56
N MET A 506 0.66 15.26 -5.70
CA MET A 506 1.14 15.95 -6.88
C MET A 506 2.67 15.86 -6.94
N ALA A 507 3.17 14.80 -7.59
CA ALA A 507 4.61 14.64 -7.86
C ALA A 507 5.09 15.68 -8.90
N THR A 508 6.38 15.97 -8.92
CA THR A 508 7.04 17.00 -9.71
C THR A 508 6.52 17.15 -11.16
N LYS A 509 6.54 16.06 -11.95
CA LYS A 509 6.08 16.12 -13.35
C LYS A 509 4.56 16.32 -13.46
N ASN A 510 3.78 15.78 -12.51
CA ASN A 510 2.32 15.92 -12.48
C ASN A 510 1.90 17.33 -12.04
N ALA A 511 2.57 17.91 -11.05
CA ALA A 511 2.32 19.29 -10.61
C ALA A 511 2.49 20.28 -11.77
N ILE A 512 3.58 20.14 -12.55
CA ILE A 512 3.79 20.99 -13.74
C ILE A 512 2.64 20.79 -14.75
N LYS A 513 2.25 19.56 -15.06
CA LYS A 513 1.19 19.27 -16.04
C LYS A 513 -0.18 19.77 -15.60
N ASP A 514 -0.50 19.58 -14.32
CA ASP A 514 -1.79 19.99 -13.76
C ASP A 514 -1.93 21.52 -13.77
N VAL A 515 -0.90 22.26 -13.30
CA VAL A 515 -0.92 23.74 -13.33
C VAL A 515 -0.88 24.26 -14.76
N ALA A 516 -0.05 23.69 -15.64
CA ALA A 516 0.02 24.06 -17.05
C ALA A 516 -1.32 23.92 -17.77
N ARG A 517 -2.13 22.92 -17.39
CA ARG A 517 -3.50 22.77 -17.91
C ARG A 517 -4.37 23.96 -17.53
N VAL A 518 -4.29 24.38 -16.28
CA VAL A 518 -5.06 25.55 -15.78
C VAL A 518 -4.59 26.86 -16.44
N GLU A 519 -3.29 27.02 -16.64
CA GLU A 519 -2.66 28.16 -17.33
C GLU A 519 -2.80 28.08 -18.87
N LYS A 520 -3.43 27.03 -19.40
CA LYS A 520 -3.63 26.81 -20.85
C LYS A 520 -2.34 26.75 -21.65
N VAL A 521 -1.25 26.25 -21.05
CA VAL A 521 0.00 25.98 -21.77
C VAL A 521 -0.17 24.74 -22.65
N PRO A 522 0.24 24.76 -23.93
CA PRO A 522 0.09 23.61 -24.83
C PRO A 522 0.72 22.33 -24.29
N LEU A 523 -0.04 21.24 -24.31
CA LEU A 523 0.41 19.95 -23.76
C LEU A 523 1.72 19.44 -24.37
N ALA A 524 1.98 19.74 -25.65
CA ALA A 524 3.21 19.35 -26.33
C ALA A 524 4.44 20.00 -25.69
N GLU A 525 4.36 21.30 -25.35
CA GLU A 525 5.43 22.07 -24.70
C GLU A 525 5.69 21.53 -23.30
N VAL A 526 4.63 21.30 -22.54
CA VAL A 526 4.71 20.75 -21.17
C VAL A 526 5.33 19.35 -21.17
N ASN A 527 4.94 18.50 -22.12
CA ASN A 527 5.52 17.17 -22.26
C ASN A 527 7.00 17.20 -22.65
N ALA A 528 7.40 18.15 -23.53
CA ALA A 528 8.79 18.34 -23.91
C ALA A 528 9.63 18.80 -22.69
N LEU A 529 9.10 19.72 -21.88
CA LEU A 529 9.73 20.16 -20.64
C LEU A 529 9.87 19.02 -19.63
N CYS A 530 8.79 18.28 -19.37
CA CYS A 530 8.79 17.17 -18.42
C CYS A 530 9.71 16.00 -18.82
N LYS A 531 9.96 15.77 -20.11
CA LYS A 531 10.92 14.77 -20.60
C LYS A 531 12.37 15.10 -20.23
N GLN A 532 12.70 16.37 -20.02
CA GLN A 532 14.04 16.78 -19.63
C GLN A 532 14.34 16.56 -18.15
N ILE A 533 13.33 16.26 -17.35
CA ILE A 533 13.48 15.92 -15.93
C ILE A 533 13.88 14.45 -15.84
N PRO A 534 15.11 14.13 -15.40
CA PRO A 534 15.54 12.75 -15.23
C PRO A 534 14.75 12.05 -14.11
N ASP A 535 14.79 10.74 -14.08
CA ASP A 535 14.10 9.97 -13.01
C ASP A 535 14.85 10.03 -11.67
N LYS A 536 16.12 10.36 -11.68
CA LYS A 536 16.94 10.63 -10.48
C LYS A 536 17.71 11.92 -10.67
N LEU A 537 17.68 12.78 -9.64
CA LEU A 537 18.46 14.00 -9.61
C LEU A 537 19.79 13.76 -8.91
N SER A 538 20.84 14.38 -9.43
CA SER A 538 22.16 14.43 -8.78
C SER A 538 22.68 15.86 -8.80
N ASP A 539 23.45 16.24 -7.77
CA ASP A 539 24.16 17.51 -7.74
C ASP A 539 25.42 17.47 -8.66
N SER A 540 26.16 18.58 -8.69
CA SER A 540 27.41 18.70 -9.47
C SER A 540 28.53 17.75 -9.01
N GLU A 541 28.42 17.19 -7.79
CA GLU A 541 29.38 16.25 -7.20
C GLU A 541 28.95 14.79 -7.38
N GLY A 542 27.76 14.57 -8.00
CA GLY A 542 27.21 13.23 -8.23
C GLY A 542 26.40 12.67 -7.07
N ASN A 543 26.15 13.43 -5.99
CA ASN A 543 25.32 13.00 -4.89
C ASN A 543 23.84 12.98 -5.29
N SER A 544 23.12 11.97 -4.88
CA SER A 544 21.68 11.85 -5.17
C SER A 544 20.87 12.90 -4.42
N LEU A 545 20.05 13.65 -5.14
CA LEU A 545 19.11 14.62 -4.58
C LEU A 545 17.69 14.09 -4.57
N LYS A 546 16.90 14.52 -3.56
CA LYS A 546 15.46 14.24 -3.52
C LYS A 546 14.80 14.83 -4.76
N MET A 547 13.97 14.04 -5.43
CA MET A 547 13.12 14.52 -6.53
C MET A 547 12.06 15.48 -6.00
N ASN A 548 12.22 16.74 -6.30
CA ASN A 548 11.25 17.81 -6.08
C ASN A 548 11.55 18.97 -7.03
N LEU A 549 10.58 19.87 -7.23
CA LEU A 549 10.73 21.00 -8.15
C LEU A 549 11.88 21.93 -7.80
N PRO A 550 12.10 22.35 -6.54
CA PRO A 550 13.24 23.18 -6.19
C PRO A 550 14.60 22.57 -6.56
N ASN A 551 14.79 21.26 -6.36
CA ASN A 551 16.01 20.55 -6.75
C ASN A 551 16.06 20.34 -8.27
N ALA A 552 14.95 20.00 -8.91
CA ALA A 552 14.88 19.84 -10.36
C ALA A 552 15.22 21.12 -11.10
N ILE A 553 14.75 22.28 -10.63
CA ILE A 553 15.11 23.61 -11.20
C ILE A 553 16.61 23.87 -11.10
N LYS A 554 17.25 23.50 -9.97
CA LYS A 554 18.70 23.63 -9.82
C LYS A 554 19.48 22.78 -10.81
N CYS A 555 18.99 21.57 -11.11
CA CYS A 555 19.70 20.58 -11.92
C CYS A 555 19.38 20.68 -13.43
N VAL A 556 18.16 21.12 -13.80
CA VAL A 556 17.65 21.08 -15.18
C VAL A 556 17.57 22.50 -15.77
N PRO A 557 18.44 22.86 -16.75
CA PRO A 557 18.46 24.17 -17.35
C PRO A 557 17.12 24.64 -17.92
N ALA A 558 16.40 23.75 -18.61
CA ALA A 558 15.10 24.09 -19.19
C ALA A 558 14.02 24.48 -18.16
N LEU A 559 14.10 23.95 -16.93
CA LEU A 559 13.19 24.37 -15.85
C LEU A 559 13.53 25.78 -15.34
N ARG A 560 14.83 26.13 -15.30
CA ARG A 560 15.27 27.51 -14.96
C ARG A 560 14.82 28.51 -16.03
N GLU A 561 14.94 28.15 -17.30
CA GLU A 561 14.45 28.96 -18.43
C GLU A 561 12.93 29.11 -18.38
N ALA A 562 12.19 28.03 -18.04
CA ALA A 562 10.75 28.08 -17.88
C ALA A 562 10.31 28.94 -16.68
N GLU A 563 11.04 28.90 -15.55
CA GLU A 563 10.81 29.77 -14.38
C GLU A 563 11.06 31.27 -14.70
N ALA A 564 12.03 31.58 -15.56
CA ALA A 564 12.35 32.91 -16.03
C ALA A 564 11.65 33.28 -17.35
N SER A 565 10.72 32.48 -17.83
CA SER A 565 10.08 32.69 -19.14
C SER A 565 9.38 34.03 -19.25
N PRO A 566 9.52 34.74 -20.40
CA PRO A 566 8.75 35.95 -20.69
C PRO A 566 7.25 35.67 -20.85
N ASP A 567 6.85 34.44 -21.21
CA ASP A 567 5.44 34.02 -21.21
C ASP A 567 4.93 33.87 -19.76
N PRO A 568 3.99 34.72 -19.32
CA PRO A 568 3.43 34.64 -17.96
C PRO A 568 2.84 33.27 -17.63
N ARG A 569 2.25 32.59 -18.61
CA ARG A 569 1.62 31.26 -18.40
C ARG A 569 2.65 30.19 -18.02
N MET A 570 3.80 30.19 -18.74
CA MET A 570 4.88 29.26 -18.44
C MET A 570 5.54 29.57 -17.09
N ARG A 571 5.81 30.86 -16.83
CA ARG A 571 6.36 31.29 -15.54
C ARG A 571 5.43 30.93 -14.37
N ASN A 572 4.14 31.24 -14.50
CA ASN A 572 3.13 30.92 -13.49
C ASN A 572 3.03 29.39 -13.28
N THR A 573 3.11 28.62 -14.37
CA THR A 573 3.13 27.15 -14.29
C THR A 573 4.20 26.65 -13.33
N ILE A 574 5.43 27.12 -13.44
CA ILE A 574 6.53 26.69 -12.57
C ILE A 574 6.33 27.22 -11.14
N THR A 575 5.92 28.47 -11.00
CA THR A 575 5.72 29.14 -9.71
C THR A 575 4.64 28.40 -8.88
N TYR A 576 3.47 28.18 -9.46
CA TYR A 576 2.37 27.55 -8.73
C TYR A 576 2.55 26.03 -8.61
N ALA A 577 3.20 25.37 -9.56
CA ALA A 577 3.58 23.97 -9.41
C ALA A 577 4.51 23.73 -8.21
N LYS A 578 5.45 24.67 -7.92
CA LYS A 578 6.31 24.60 -6.71
C LYS A 578 5.50 24.70 -5.43
N MET A 579 4.44 25.51 -5.42
CA MET A 579 3.58 25.70 -4.25
C MET A 579 2.63 24.51 -4.03
N LEU A 580 2.21 23.84 -5.11
CA LEU A 580 1.26 22.72 -5.08
C LEU A 580 1.94 21.35 -5.05
N GLU A 581 3.25 21.26 -5.30
CA GLU A 581 3.99 20.00 -5.25
C GLU A 581 3.89 19.35 -3.86
N GLY A 582 3.51 18.08 -3.82
CA GLY A 582 3.32 17.32 -2.57
C GLY A 582 1.91 17.40 -2.00
N THR A 583 1.03 18.26 -2.50
CA THR A 583 -0.38 18.32 -2.09
C THR A 583 -1.09 17.01 -2.44
N VAL A 584 -1.98 16.54 -1.58
CA VAL A 584 -2.76 15.33 -1.82
C VAL A 584 -3.74 15.56 -2.97
N ARG A 585 -3.70 14.69 -3.95
CA ARG A 585 -4.54 14.76 -5.16
C ARG A 585 -5.72 13.80 -5.12
N GLY A 586 -5.61 12.75 -4.36
CA GLY A 586 -6.66 11.73 -4.25
C GLY A 586 -6.24 10.55 -3.39
N THR A 587 -7.18 9.70 -3.10
CA THR A 587 -6.98 8.47 -2.34
C THR A 587 -6.89 7.26 -3.25
N GLY A 588 -6.24 6.22 -2.77
CA GLY A 588 -6.16 4.91 -3.37
C GLY A 588 -6.23 3.82 -2.31
N ILE A 589 -6.20 2.58 -2.75
CA ILE A 589 -6.10 1.42 -1.88
C ILE A 589 -4.65 0.93 -1.90
N HIS A 590 -4.10 0.59 -0.74
CA HIS A 590 -2.77 -0.01 -0.65
C HIS A 590 -2.73 -1.34 -1.42
N ALA A 591 -1.64 -1.57 -2.17
CA ALA A 591 -1.57 -2.72 -3.07
C ALA A 591 -1.66 -4.08 -2.36
N CYS A 592 -1.24 -4.16 -1.09
CA CYS A 592 -1.04 -5.41 -0.36
C CYS A 592 -1.66 -5.40 1.04
N GLY A 593 -1.48 -4.28 1.78
CA GLY A 593 -1.77 -4.22 3.21
C GLY A 593 -3.27 -4.24 3.52
N THR A 594 -3.64 -5.14 4.40
CA THR A 594 -4.99 -5.29 4.94
C THR A 594 -4.89 -5.38 6.46
N ILE A 595 -5.84 -4.78 7.15
CA ILE A 595 -5.95 -4.85 8.61
C ILE A 595 -6.98 -5.94 8.95
N ILE A 596 -6.61 -6.80 9.88
CA ILE A 596 -7.54 -7.73 10.54
C ILE A 596 -7.53 -7.37 12.02
N CYS A 597 -8.68 -6.99 12.58
CA CYS A 597 -8.82 -6.55 13.94
C CYS A 597 -9.73 -7.47 14.77
N ARG A 598 -9.55 -7.47 16.07
CA ARG A 598 -10.41 -8.17 17.02
C ARG A 598 -11.81 -7.56 17.07
N ASP A 599 -11.85 -6.23 17.12
CA ASP A 599 -13.06 -5.43 17.24
C ASP A 599 -13.35 -4.72 15.91
N ALA A 600 -14.47 -4.03 15.80
CA ALA A 600 -14.72 -3.19 14.63
C ALA A 600 -13.59 -2.17 14.44
N ILE A 601 -13.07 -2.03 13.23
CA ILE A 601 -11.94 -1.11 12.94
C ILE A 601 -12.27 0.33 13.38
N SER A 602 -13.54 0.73 13.22
CA SER A 602 -14.04 2.03 13.68
C SER A 602 -14.10 2.21 15.20
N ASP A 603 -13.69 1.25 16.00
CA ASP A 603 -13.45 1.44 17.43
C ASP A 603 -12.07 2.04 17.74
N TRP A 604 -11.17 1.98 16.77
CA TRP A 604 -9.76 2.34 16.91
C TRP A 604 -9.31 3.46 15.97
N VAL A 605 -9.70 3.40 14.70
CA VAL A 605 -9.33 4.39 13.68
C VAL A 605 -10.54 4.76 12.81
N PRO A 606 -10.57 5.97 12.25
CA PRO A 606 -11.61 6.34 11.30
C PRO A 606 -11.49 5.50 10.02
N VAL A 607 -12.64 5.15 9.45
CA VAL A 607 -12.72 4.41 8.18
C VAL A 607 -13.43 5.20 7.09
N SER A 608 -13.11 4.87 5.86
CA SER A 608 -13.72 5.35 4.63
C SER A 608 -14.11 4.18 3.73
N THR A 609 -14.73 4.47 2.60
CA THR A 609 -15.06 3.45 1.59
C THR A 609 -14.41 3.78 0.26
N ALA A 610 -13.98 2.76 -0.47
CA ALA A 610 -13.48 2.87 -1.84
C ALA A 610 -14.26 1.91 -2.75
N GLU A 611 -14.39 2.25 -4.04
CA GLU A 611 -15.01 1.35 -5.02
C GLU A 611 -14.05 0.19 -5.36
N ASP A 612 -14.59 -1.02 -5.39
CA ASP A 612 -13.86 -2.17 -5.91
C ASP A 612 -13.78 -2.08 -7.44
N LYS A 613 -12.55 -2.03 -7.96
CA LYS A 613 -12.30 -2.00 -9.41
C LYS A 613 -12.69 -3.30 -10.13
N SER A 614 -12.74 -4.40 -9.39
CA SER A 614 -13.08 -5.73 -9.92
C SER A 614 -14.60 -5.99 -9.94
N ASP A 615 -15.32 -5.39 -8.99
CA ASP A 615 -16.79 -5.48 -8.86
C ASP A 615 -17.42 -4.08 -8.72
N PRO A 616 -17.76 -3.41 -9.84
CA PRO A 616 -18.38 -2.08 -9.80
C PRO A 616 -19.72 -2.11 -9.05
N GLY A 617 -19.78 -1.38 -7.96
CA GLY A 617 -20.94 -1.31 -7.04
C GLY A 617 -20.68 -1.93 -5.68
N HIS A 618 -19.64 -2.76 -5.52
CA HIS A 618 -19.15 -3.20 -4.24
C HIS A 618 -18.20 -2.14 -3.63
N LYS A 619 -18.37 -1.85 -2.34
CA LYS A 619 -17.55 -0.89 -1.61
C LYS A 619 -16.67 -1.62 -0.61
N LEU A 620 -15.38 -1.40 -0.73
CA LEU A 620 -14.37 -1.90 0.21
C LEU A 620 -14.23 -0.95 1.39
N LEU A 621 -14.14 -1.49 2.60
CA LEU A 621 -13.81 -0.73 3.80
C LEU A 621 -12.31 -0.38 3.78
N CYS A 622 -11.99 0.90 4.01
CA CYS A 622 -10.61 1.39 4.05
C CYS A 622 -10.35 2.17 5.34
N THR A 623 -9.17 2.01 5.93
CA THR A 623 -8.71 2.89 7.03
C THR A 623 -8.51 4.30 6.50
N GLN A 624 -8.64 5.32 7.38
CA GLN A 624 -8.30 6.70 7.03
C GLN A 624 -6.84 7.04 7.34
N TYR A 625 -6.14 6.22 8.07
CA TYR A 625 -4.69 6.34 8.29
C TYR A 625 -3.95 5.39 7.36
N ASP A 626 -2.83 5.86 6.80
CA ASP A 626 -2.07 5.12 5.80
C ASP A 626 -1.11 4.09 6.41
N GLY A 627 -0.49 3.27 5.56
CA GLY A 627 0.40 2.20 5.96
C GLY A 627 1.69 2.64 6.68
N HIS A 628 2.03 3.94 6.66
CA HIS A 628 3.21 4.45 7.35
C HIS A 628 2.98 4.64 8.85
N VAL A 629 1.74 4.87 9.25
CA VAL A 629 1.38 5.26 10.61
C VAL A 629 0.35 4.35 11.28
N ILE A 630 -0.29 3.46 10.52
CA ILE A 630 -1.40 2.63 11.01
C ILE A 630 -0.98 1.71 12.18
N GLU A 631 0.23 1.15 12.14
CA GLU A 631 0.71 0.24 13.18
C GLU A 631 0.94 0.93 14.52
N GLU A 632 1.20 2.24 14.52
CA GLU A 632 1.32 3.02 15.75
C GLU A 632 -0.01 3.07 16.53
N THR A 633 -1.14 2.94 15.83
CA THR A 633 -2.47 2.87 16.45
C THR A 633 -2.80 1.51 17.06
N GLY A 634 -1.85 0.58 17.06
CA GLY A 634 -2.01 -0.79 17.55
C GLY A 634 -2.63 -1.76 16.55
N LEU A 635 -3.10 -1.31 15.41
CA LEU A 635 -3.64 -2.20 14.37
C LEU A 635 -2.51 -2.93 13.64
N ILE A 636 -2.73 -4.20 13.35
CA ILE A 636 -1.72 -5.06 12.73
C ILE A 636 -1.99 -5.15 11.24
N LYS A 637 -0.98 -4.74 10.48
CA LYS A 637 -0.97 -4.85 9.02
C LYS A 637 -0.61 -6.29 8.61
N MET A 638 -1.36 -6.86 7.72
CA MET A 638 -1.07 -8.12 7.05
C MET A 638 -0.94 -7.89 5.56
N ASP A 639 0.17 -8.33 4.97
CA ASP A 639 0.48 -8.07 3.56
C ASP A 639 0.12 -9.26 2.67
N PHE A 640 -0.97 -9.10 1.90
CA PHE A 640 -1.43 -10.03 0.87
C PHE A 640 -0.86 -9.58 -0.48
N LEU A 641 0.28 -10.14 -0.87
CA LEU A 641 1.00 -9.73 -2.07
C LEU A 641 0.54 -10.55 -3.29
N GLY A 642 0.22 -9.88 -4.39
CA GLY A 642 -0.01 -10.54 -5.67
C GLY A 642 1.30 -10.75 -6.41
N LEU A 643 1.73 -11.98 -6.62
CA LEU A 643 2.92 -12.33 -7.38
C LEU A 643 2.55 -13.00 -8.71
N LYS A 644 2.68 -12.25 -9.80
CA LYS A 644 2.36 -12.71 -11.16
C LYS A 644 3.06 -14.02 -11.52
N THR A 645 4.27 -14.26 -11.03
CA THR A 645 5.03 -15.49 -11.27
C THR A 645 4.30 -16.72 -10.76
N LEU A 646 3.59 -16.64 -9.63
CA LEU A 646 2.79 -17.77 -9.13
C LEU A 646 1.64 -18.10 -10.08
N SER A 647 0.99 -17.09 -10.67
CA SER A 647 -0.02 -17.32 -11.71
C SER A 647 0.58 -17.93 -12.99
N ILE A 648 1.81 -17.55 -13.35
CA ILE A 648 2.53 -18.17 -14.47
C ILE A 648 2.82 -19.63 -14.18
N LEU A 649 3.33 -19.95 -12.98
CA LEU A 649 3.61 -21.34 -12.57
C LEU A 649 2.34 -22.19 -12.56
N LYS A 650 1.26 -21.71 -11.97
CA LYS A 650 -0.04 -22.36 -11.96
C LYS A 650 -0.56 -22.65 -13.36
N GLU A 651 -0.57 -21.65 -14.22
CA GLU A 651 -1.02 -21.78 -15.61
C GLU A 651 -0.10 -22.69 -16.44
N ALA A 652 1.21 -22.69 -16.18
CA ALA A 652 2.15 -23.60 -16.84
C ALA A 652 1.88 -25.07 -16.48
N VAL A 653 1.65 -25.37 -15.18
CA VAL A 653 1.26 -26.72 -14.71
C VAL A 653 -0.06 -27.14 -15.33
N GLU A 654 -1.06 -26.25 -15.40
CA GLU A 654 -2.32 -26.49 -16.08
C GLU A 654 -2.12 -26.79 -17.58
N ASN A 655 -1.26 -26.05 -18.25
CA ASN A 655 -0.94 -26.29 -19.66
C ASN A 655 -0.25 -27.63 -19.87
N VAL A 656 0.67 -28.04 -18.99
CA VAL A 656 1.32 -29.36 -19.05
C VAL A 656 0.27 -30.48 -18.87
N LYS A 657 -0.60 -30.32 -17.89
CA LYS A 657 -1.69 -31.30 -17.65
C LYS A 657 -2.63 -31.40 -18.85
N LEU A 658 -3.00 -30.28 -19.46
CA LEU A 658 -3.88 -30.24 -20.65
C LEU A 658 -3.23 -30.79 -21.91
N HIS A 659 -1.93 -30.53 -22.11
CA HIS A 659 -1.23 -30.91 -23.33
C HIS A 659 -0.63 -32.32 -23.26
N ARG A 660 0.00 -32.67 -22.12
CA ARG A 660 0.74 -33.93 -21.94
C ARG A 660 0.05 -34.95 -21.02
N GLY A 661 -1.01 -34.55 -20.29
CA GLY A 661 -1.68 -35.38 -19.30
C GLY A 661 -0.87 -35.65 -18.04
N ILE A 662 0.20 -34.86 -17.80
CA ILE A 662 1.09 -34.99 -16.64
C ILE A 662 0.65 -34.00 -15.57
N ASP A 663 0.48 -34.48 -14.35
CA ASP A 663 0.21 -33.63 -13.17
C ASP A 663 1.55 -33.41 -12.44
N ILE A 664 1.92 -32.14 -12.25
CA ILE A 664 3.21 -31.75 -11.65
C ILE A 664 2.91 -31.08 -10.31
N ASP A 665 3.50 -31.60 -9.25
CA ASP A 665 3.61 -30.92 -7.97
C ASP A 665 4.96 -30.18 -7.89
N LEU A 666 4.90 -28.85 -7.97
CA LEU A 666 6.10 -28.00 -7.93
C LEU A 666 6.81 -27.99 -6.58
N ASP A 667 6.18 -28.48 -5.51
CA ASP A 667 6.81 -28.56 -4.19
C ASP A 667 7.70 -29.81 -4.04
N THR A 668 7.53 -30.79 -4.92
CA THR A 668 8.25 -32.08 -4.89
C THR A 668 9.28 -32.26 -6.02
N ILE A 669 9.48 -31.25 -6.86
CA ILE A 669 10.50 -31.32 -7.94
C ILE A 669 11.91 -31.52 -7.38
N PRO A 670 12.77 -32.30 -8.05
CA PRO A 670 14.14 -32.53 -7.60
C PRO A 670 14.97 -31.24 -7.65
N ILE A 671 15.68 -30.92 -6.55
CA ILE A 671 16.47 -29.70 -6.43
C ILE A 671 17.84 -29.80 -7.10
N ASP A 672 18.22 -30.98 -7.52
CA ASP A 672 19.50 -31.33 -8.16
C ASP A 672 19.33 -31.71 -9.63
N ASP A 673 18.26 -31.23 -10.28
CA ASP A 673 17.94 -31.55 -11.66
C ASP A 673 18.99 -31.00 -12.66
N PRO A 674 19.69 -31.87 -13.41
CA PRO A 674 20.79 -31.45 -14.29
C PRO A 674 20.35 -30.53 -15.43
N GLU A 675 19.15 -30.75 -15.99
CA GLU A 675 18.65 -29.97 -17.12
C GLU A 675 18.35 -28.52 -16.70
N THR A 676 17.84 -28.34 -15.47
CA THR A 676 17.62 -27.03 -14.88
C THR A 676 18.92 -26.27 -14.68
N TYR A 677 19.98 -26.92 -14.12
CA TYR A 677 21.30 -26.28 -13.97
C TYR A 677 21.98 -26.02 -15.31
N GLN A 678 21.76 -26.87 -16.30
CA GLN A 678 22.25 -26.62 -17.66
C GLN A 678 21.62 -25.34 -18.25
N LEU A 679 20.29 -25.15 -18.09
CA LEU A 679 19.60 -23.95 -18.54
C LEU A 679 20.18 -22.69 -17.88
N TYR A 680 20.46 -22.73 -16.58
CA TYR A 680 21.14 -21.62 -15.88
C TYR A 680 22.57 -21.39 -16.43
N SER A 681 23.36 -22.45 -16.60
CA SER A 681 24.76 -22.38 -17.06
C SER A 681 24.88 -21.85 -18.49
N GLU A 682 23.89 -22.10 -19.32
CA GLU A 682 23.81 -21.55 -20.68
C GLU A 682 23.26 -20.12 -20.71
N GLY A 683 22.72 -19.62 -19.57
CA GLY A 683 22.11 -18.31 -19.44
C GLY A 683 20.84 -18.16 -20.24
N ARG A 684 20.12 -19.25 -20.53
CA ARG A 684 18.82 -19.25 -21.24
C ARG A 684 17.66 -18.96 -20.30
N THR A 685 17.76 -17.89 -19.54
CA THR A 685 16.88 -17.56 -18.41
C THR A 685 15.87 -16.45 -18.72
N ILE A 686 15.67 -16.09 -19.99
CA ILE A 686 14.60 -15.14 -20.36
C ILE A 686 13.24 -15.72 -19.94
N GLY A 687 12.44 -14.90 -19.25
CA GLY A 687 11.14 -15.29 -18.72
C GLY A 687 11.19 -16.08 -17.42
N THR A 688 12.36 -16.39 -16.83
CA THR A 688 12.48 -16.98 -15.50
C THR A 688 12.49 -15.91 -14.42
N PHE A 689 11.95 -16.24 -13.26
CA PHE A 689 11.84 -15.30 -12.13
C PHE A 689 13.23 -14.87 -11.62
N GLN A 690 13.46 -13.56 -11.45
CA GLN A 690 14.67 -12.92 -10.93
C GLN A 690 15.96 -13.08 -11.78
N PHE A 691 16.04 -14.04 -12.69
CA PHE A 691 17.29 -14.40 -13.39
C PHE A 691 17.32 -14.01 -14.88
N GLU A 692 16.34 -13.26 -15.35
CA GLU A 692 16.15 -12.99 -16.80
C GLU A 692 16.97 -11.81 -17.36
N SER A 693 17.57 -10.94 -16.52
CA SER A 693 18.29 -9.76 -17.02
C SER A 693 19.57 -10.15 -17.76
N ALA A 694 19.95 -9.37 -18.78
CA ALA A 694 21.15 -9.64 -19.60
C ALA A 694 22.44 -9.71 -18.76
N GLY A 695 22.55 -8.86 -17.71
CA GLY A 695 23.69 -8.90 -16.79
C GLY A 695 23.71 -10.18 -15.93
N MET A 696 22.57 -10.63 -15.43
CA MET A 696 22.47 -11.89 -14.71
C MET A 696 22.82 -13.09 -15.61
N GLN A 697 22.29 -13.13 -16.83
CA GLN A 697 22.59 -14.18 -17.80
C GLN A 697 24.09 -14.28 -18.11
N LYS A 698 24.79 -13.13 -18.21
CA LYS A 698 26.24 -13.10 -18.36
C LYS A 698 26.96 -13.79 -17.19
N TYR A 699 26.62 -13.41 -15.96
CA TYR A 699 27.22 -14.00 -14.77
C TYR A 699 26.91 -15.49 -14.59
N LEU A 700 25.71 -15.92 -14.94
CA LEU A 700 25.31 -17.34 -14.91
C LEU A 700 26.17 -18.19 -15.85
N ARG A 701 26.44 -17.68 -17.08
CA ARG A 701 27.36 -18.36 -18.03
C ARG A 701 28.80 -18.47 -17.56
N GLU A 702 29.25 -17.53 -16.71
CA GLU A 702 30.58 -17.56 -16.12
C GLU A 702 30.65 -18.43 -14.86
N LEU A 703 29.55 -18.47 -14.09
CA LEU A 703 29.42 -19.17 -12.81
C LEU A 703 29.27 -20.68 -13.00
N HIS A 704 28.50 -21.12 -14.02
CA HIS A 704 28.07 -22.52 -14.17
C HIS A 704 27.48 -23.08 -12.85
N PRO A 705 26.29 -22.61 -12.41
CA PRO A 705 25.70 -23.07 -11.17
C PRO A 705 25.52 -24.60 -11.17
N THR A 706 25.83 -25.23 -10.03
CA THR A 706 25.73 -26.68 -9.85
C THR A 706 24.95 -27.07 -8.60
N THR A 707 24.71 -26.09 -7.72
CA THR A 707 23.98 -26.30 -6.46
C THR A 707 22.93 -25.22 -6.29
N PHE A 708 21.95 -25.49 -5.44
CA PHE A 708 20.92 -24.51 -5.13
C PHE A 708 21.48 -23.29 -4.35
N GLU A 709 22.53 -23.52 -3.55
CA GLU A 709 23.27 -22.49 -2.83
C GLU A 709 23.89 -21.46 -3.77
N ASP A 710 24.36 -21.88 -4.95
CA ASP A 710 24.85 -20.96 -5.99
C ASP A 710 23.73 -20.00 -6.47
N ILE A 711 22.52 -20.54 -6.65
CA ILE A 711 21.34 -19.74 -7.08
C ILE A 711 20.94 -18.77 -5.97
N ILE A 712 20.93 -19.21 -4.69
CA ILE A 712 20.64 -18.34 -3.54
C ILE A 712 21.67 -17.21 -3.45
N ALA A 713 22.96 -17.52 -3.60
CA ALA A 713 24.03 -16.53 -3.52
C ALA A 713 23.94 -15.50 -4.67
N MET A 714 23.69 -15.94 -5.89
CA MET A 714 23.53 -15.04 -7.04
C MET A 714 22.31 -14.12 -6.88
N ASN A 715 21.18 -14.63 -6.37
CA ASN A 715 20.00 -13.82 -6.07
C ASN A 715 20.33 -12.73 -5.02
N ALA A 716 21.16 -13.03 -4.05
CA ALA A 716 21.60 -12.09 -3.03
C ALA A 716 22.63 -11.07 -3.55
N LEU A 717 23.58 -11.50 -4.39
CA LEU A 717 24.70 -10.68 -4.86
C LEU A 717 24.35 -9.74 -6.02
N TYR A 718 23.39 -10.12 -6.90
CA TYR A 718 23.09 -9.35 -8.10
C TYR A 718 22.26 -8.10 -7.78
N ARG A 719 22.90 -7.11 -7.17
CA ARG A 719 22.32 -5.81 -6.78
C ARG A 719 23.42 -4.74 -6.77
N PRO A 720 23.08 -3.46 -6.99
CA PRO A 720 24.05 -2.37 -6.83
C PRO A 720 24.80 -2.44 -5.49
N GLY A 721 26.12 -2.49 -5.52
CA GLY A 721 27.01 -2.66 -4.37
C GLY A 721 27.57 -4.09 -4.26
N PRO A 722 26.78 -5.13 -3.91
CA PRO A 722 27.29 -6.50 -3.79
C PRO A 722 27.77 -7.11 -5.11
N MET A 723 27.32 -6.59 -6.25
CA MET A 723 27.76 -7.04 -7.59
C MET A 723 29.29 -7.04 -7.77
N ASP A 724 30.00 -6.19 -7.05
CA ASP A 724 31.46 -6.10 -7.12
C ASP A 724 32.15 -7.38 -6.61
N TYR A 725 31.49 -8.19 -5.80
CA TYR A 725 31.99 -9.46 -5.28
C TYR A 725 31.71 -10.67 -6.20
N ILE A 726 30.84 -10.52 -7.21
CA ILE A 726 30.47 -11.61 -8.12
C ILE A 726 31.70 -12.17 -8.85
N PRO A 727 32.65 -11.37 -9.38
CA PRO A 727 33.82 -11.90 -10.05
C PRO A 727 34.67 -12.81 -9.15
N SER A 728 34.93 -12.43 -7.88
CA SER A 728 35.64 -13.27 -6.91
C SER A 728 34.86 -14.52 -6.53
N PHE A 729 33.51 -14.40 -6.37
CA PHE A 729 32.63 -15.53 -6.12
C PHE A 729 32.76 -16.59 -7.22
N ILE A 730 32.70 -16.16 -8.48
CA ILE A 730 32.84 -17.01 -9.67
C ILE A 730 34.26 -17.60 -9.74
N ALA A 731 35.32 -16.79 -9.49
CA ALA A 731 36.68 -17.23 -9.57
C ALA A 731 36.99 -18.31 -8.51
N ARG A 732 36.50 -18.16 -7.28
CA ARG A 732 36.67 -19.12 -6.19
C ARG A 732 35.90 -20.41 -6.44
N LYS A 733 34.64 -20.32 -6.88
CA LYS A 733 33.87 -21.50 -7.28
C LYS A 733 34.57 -22.31 -8.37
N ASN A 734 35.09 -21.63 -9.38
CA ASN A 734 35.75 -22.28 -10.52
C ASN A 734 37.25 -22.66 -10.24
N GLY A 735 37.73 -22.53 -9.01
CA GLY A 735 39.09 -22.88 -8.63
C GLY A 735 40.19 -21.96 -9.18
N LYS A 736 39.81 -20.77 -9.71
CA LYS A 736 40.75 -19.78 -10.25
C LYS A 736 41.30 -18.84 -9.19
N GLU A 737 40.65 -18.74 -8.05
CA GLU A 737 41.05 -17.99 -6.87
C GLU A 737 40.96 -18.93 -5.65
N GLU A 738 41.96 -18.90 -4.77
CA GLU A 738 41.97 -19.71 -3.57
C GLU A 738 40.92 -19.27 -2.57
N ILE A 739 40.15 -20.21 -2.01
CA ILE A 739 39.20 -19.94 -0.94
C ILE A 739 40.00 -19.76 0.36
N LYS A 740 39.89 -18.60 0.98
CA LYS A 740 40.58 -18.28 2.23
C LYS A 740 39.58 -17.91 3.31
N TYR A 741 39.83 -18.42 4.51
CA TYR A 741 39.13 -18.08 5.72
C TYR A 741 40.08 -17.36 6.66
N ASP A 742 39.75 -16.16 7.14
CA ASP A 742 40.63 -15.39 8.04
C ASP A 742 40.88 -16.14 9.35
N ILE A 743 39.92 -16.91 9.83
CA ILE A 743 40.00 -17.82 10.95
C ILE A 743 39.40 -19.15 10.50
N PRO A 744 40.04 -20.30 10.71
CA PRO A 744 39.61 -21.61 10.20
C PRO A 744 38.17 -21.97 10.55
N CYS A 745 37.67 -21.61 11.74
CA CYS A 745 36.33 -21.93 12.17
C CYS A 745 35.24 -21.19 11.36
N MET A 746 35.58 -20.14 10.61
CA MET A 746 34.65 -19.41 9.73
C MET A 746 34.19 -20.25 8.53
N GLU A 747 34.97 -21.31 8.18
CA GLU A 747 34.61 -22.25 7.11
C GLU A 747 33.19 -22.79 7.30
N LYS A 748 32.81 -23.10 8.54
CA LYS A 748 31.51 -23.66 8.89
C LYS A 748 30.34 -22.86 8.28
N TYR A 749 30.44 -21.55 8.25
CA TYR A 749 29.34 -20.67 7.79
C TYR A 749 29.62 -19.97 6.46
N LEU A 750 30.88 -20.00 5.96
CA LEU A 750 31.24 -19.35 4.69
C LEU A 750 31.55 -20.35 3.57
N LYS A 751 31.48 -21.67 3.82
CA LYS A 751 31.80 -22.70 2.82
C LYS A 751 30.87 -22.57 1.57
N ASP A 752 29.58 -22.45 1.77
CA ASP A 752 28.56 -22.37 0.69
C ASP A 752 28.66 -21.08 -0.13
N THR A 753 29.41 -20.10 0.37
CA THR A 753 29.66 -18.82 -0.29
C THR A 753 31.12 -18.61 -0.65
N TYR A 754 31.91 -19.71 -0.70
CA TYR A 754 33.32 -19.72 -1.11
C TYR A 754 34.17 -18.72 -0.35
N GLY A 755 33.94 -18.60 0.97
CA GLY A 755 34.67 -17.70 1.86
C GLY A 755 34.27 -16.21 1.77
N ILE A 756 33.20 -15.91 1.05
CA ILE A 756 32.67 -14.52 0.94
C ILE A 756 31.45 -14.36 1.86
N THR A 757 31.44 -13.31 2.66
CA THR A 757 30.23 -12.95 3.44
C THR A 757 29.20 -12.41 2.49
N VAL A 758 28.04 -13.06 2.36
CA VAL A 758 26.92 -12.68 1.48
C VAL A 758 25.68 -12.33 2.28
N TYR A 759 25.45 -13.05 3.39
CA TYR A 759 24.19 -12.97 4.13
C TYR A 759 24.36 -12.28 5.49
N GLN A 760 23.30 -11.62 5.93
CA GLN A 760 23.20 -11.04 7.27
C GLN A 760 23.33 -12.12 8.35
N GLU A 761 22.79 -13.30 8.11
CA GLU A 761 22.83 -14.47 8.98
C GLU A 761 24.27 -14.95 9.22
N GLN A 762 25.15 -14.85 8.22
CA GLN A 762 26.56 -15.18 8.38
C GLN A 762 27.26 -14.25 9.37
N VAL A 763 27.00 -12.93 9.30
CA VAL A 763 27.54 -11.96 10.27
C VAL A 763 27.05 -12.29 11.69
N MET A 764 25.75 -12.62 11.83
CA MET A 764 25.16 -12.98 13.13
C MET A 764 25.78 -14.25 13.70
N LEU A 765 25.92 -15.30 12.91
CA LEU A 765 26.50 -16.57 13.33
C LEU A 765 28.00 -16.45 13.68
N LEU A 766 28.76 -15.75 12.84
CA LEU A 766 30.15 -15.51 13.06
C LEU A 766 30.44 -14.65 14.29
N SER A 767 29.65 -13.62 14.56
CA SER A 767 29.79 -12.80 15.78
C SER A 767 29.56 -13.63 17.04
N ARG A 768 28.63 -14.59 17.00
CA ARG A 768 28.40 -15.53 18.10
C ARG A 768 29.55 -16.53 18.24
N GLN A 769 30.01 -17.11 17.15
CA GLN A 769 31.08 -18.11 17.16
C GLN A 769 32.44 -17.53 17.55
N LEU A 770 32.80 -16.35 17.03
CA LEU A 770 34.08 -15.74 17.23
C LEU A 770 34.19 -15.02 18.57
N ALA A 771 33.13 -14.37 19.03
CA ALA A 771 33.17 -13.42 20.16
C ALA A 771 32.09 -13.65 21.23
N ASP A 772 31.43 -14.82 21.24
CA ASP A 772 30.34 -15.17 22.18
C ASP A 772 29.21 -14.17 22.28
N PHE A 773 28.90 -13.47 21.18
CA PHE A 773 27.73 -12.57 21.16
C PHE A 773 26.45 -13.35 21.44
N THR A 774 25.60 -12.79 22.27
CA THR A 774 24.27 -13.35 22.48
C THR A 774 23.44 -13.24 21.19
N ARG A 775 22.31 -13.96 21.14
CA ARG A 775 21.36 -13.88 20.02
C ARG A 775 20.87 -12.44 19.79
N GLY A 776 20.56 -11.71 20.86
CA GLY A 776 20.16 -10.31 20.82
C GLY A 776 21.25 -9.36 20.34
N GLN A 777 22.47 -9.53 20.85
CA GLN A 777 23.63 -8.72 20.43
C GLN A 777 23.95 -8.91 18.94
N SER A 778 23.89 -10.13 18.43
CA SER A 778 24.14 -10.41 17.00
C SER A 778 23.08 -9.75 16.09
N ASP A 779 21.81 -9.74 16.49
CA ASP A 779 20.75 -9.02 15.74
C ASP A 779 20.90 -7.50 15.85
N ALA A 780 21.29 -6.98 17.03
CA ALA A 780 21.57 -5.55 17.20
C ALA A 780 22.74 -5.09 16.30
N LEU A 781 23.81 -5.88 16.21
CA LEU A 781 24.94 -5.64 15.32
C LEU A 781 24.48 -5.57 13.85
N ARG A 782 23.77 -6.59 13.38
CA ARG A 782 23.20 -6.64 12.03
C ARG A 782 22.39 -5.38 11.69
N LYS A 783 21.50 -4.95 12.60
CA LYS A 783 20.67 -3.75 12.41
C LYS A 783 21.47 -2.47 12.40
N ALA A 784 22.44 -2.33 13.32
CA ALA A 784 23.27 -1.14 13.41
C ALA A 784 24.08 -0.97 12.13
N MET A 785 24.65 -2.07 11.62
CA MET A 785 25.38 -2.08 10.38
C MET A 785 24.46 -1.79 9.18
N GLY A 786 23.34 -2.50 9.04
CA GLY A 786 22.40 -2.32 7.91
C GLY A 786 21.78 -0.92 7.83
N LYS A 787 21.51 -0.27 8.99
CA LYS A 787 20.98 1.11 9.07
C LYS A 787 22.07 2.18 9.16
N LYS A 788 23.36 1.81 9.02
CA LYS A 788 24.54 2.69 9.13
C LYS A 788 24.57 3.52 10.43
N LYS A 789 24.14 2.93 11.55
CA LYS A 789 24.17 3.57 12.88
C LYS A 789 25.56 3.48 13.48
N LYS A 790 26.45 4.36 13.02
CA LYS A 790 27.87 4.34 13.36
C LYS A 790 28.14 4.30 14.88
N ALA A 791 27.42 5.09 15.67
CA ALA A 791 27.61 5.13 17.13
C ALA A 791 27.39 3.76 17.81
N ILE A 792 26.42 2.97 17.35
CA ILE A 792 26.15 1.63 17.90
C ILE A 792 27.24 0.64 17.42
N VAL A 793 27.65 0.73 16.17
CA VAL A 793 28.70 -0.12 15.59
C VAL A 793 30.02 0.12 16.33
N ASP A 794 30.38 1.38 16.56
CA ASP A 794 31.60 1.78 17.30
C ASP A 794 31.56 1.31 18.77
N GLN A 795 30.37 1.26 19.38
CA GLN A 795 30.21 0.74 20.75
C GLN A 795 30.37 -0.79 20.82
N MET A 796 29.93 -1.53 19.78
CA MET A 796 29.97 -2.98 19.75
C MET A 796 31.35 -3.54 19.33
N LYS A 797 32.16 -2.75 18.62
CA LYS A 797 33.50 -3.16 18.16
C LYS A 797 34.41 -3.64 19.29
N PRO A 798 34.59 -2.91 20.40
CA PRO A 798 35.41 -3.38 21.54
C PRO A 798 34.89 -4.71 22.10
N MET A 799 33.60 -4.90 22.22
CA MET A 799 32.99 -6.14 22.72
C MET A 799 33.36 -7.33 21.83
N PHE A 800 33.31 -7.14 20.49
CA PHE A 800 33.71 -8.19 19.54
C PHE A 800 35.19 -8.54 19.65
N ILE A 801 36.07 -7.54 19.73
CA ILE A 801 37.52 -7.76 19.86
C ILE A 801 37.85 -8.43 21.19
N GLU A 802 37.26 -8.02 22.31
CA GLU A 802 37.52 -8.62 23.63
C GLU A 802 36.95 -10.05 23.73
N GLY A 803 35.77 -10.30 23.22
CA GLY A 803 35.17 -11.63 23.16
C GLY A 803 36.01 -12.57 22.31
N GLY A 804 36.45 -12.11 21.12
CA GLY A 804 37.30 -12.90 20.23
C GLY A 804 38.68 -13.19 20.82
N LYS A 805 39.28 -12.26 21.57
CA LYS A 805 40.50 -12.50 22.32
C LYS A 805 40.34 -13.59 23.37
N LYS A 806 39.25 -13.58 24.10
CA LYS A 806 38.89 -14.63 25.06
C LYS A 806 38.87 -16.01 24.42
N ASN A 807 38.38 -16.08 23.18
CA ASN A 807 38.30 -17.32 22.40
C ASN A 807 39.59 -17.67 21.68
N GLY A 808 40.70 -16.97 21.97
CA GLY A 808 42.05 -17.26 21.47
C GLY A 808 42.36 -16.76 20.06
N HIS A 809 41.54 -15.82 19.53
CA HIS A 809 41.75 -15.25 18.20
C HIS A 809 42.68 -14.04 18.21
N ASP A 810 43.48 -13.87 17.14
CA ASP A 810 44.38 -12.71 16.98
C ASP A 810 43.54 -11.40 16.81
N PRO A 811 43.76 -10.38 17.67
CA PRO A 811 43.06 -9.10 17.59
C PRO A 811 43.18 -8.40 16.25
N LYS A 812 44.30 -8.50 15.55
CA LYS A 812 44.48 -7.88 14.23
C LYS A 812 43.60 -8.53 13.18
N VAL A 813 43.42 -9.84 13.27
CA VAL A 813 42.52 -10.57 12.37
C VAL A 813 41.07 -10.21 12.67
N LEU A 814 40.69 -10.09 13.95
CA LEU A 814 39.37 -9.65 14.38
C LEU A 814 39.05 -8.22 13.90
N GLU A 815 40.04 -7.29 14.00
CA GLU A 815 39.90 -5.93 13.46
C GLU A 815 39.71 -5.91 11.95
N LYS A 816 40.41 -6.77 11.22
CA LYS A 816 40.22 -6.92 9.77
C LYS A 816 38.81 -7.42 9.46
N ILE A 817 38.37 -8.50 10.12
CA ILE A 817 37.01 -9.04 9.94
C ILE A 817 35.95 -7.97 10.20
N TRP A 818 36.11 -7.21 11.31
CA TRP A 818 35.19 -6.12 11.62
C TRP A 818 35.15 -5.03 10.54
N ALA A 819 36.32 -4.60 10.06
CA ALA A 819 36.42 -3.61 8.99
C ALA A 819 35.79 -4.10 7.67
N ASP A 820 35.93 -5.37 7.35
CA ASP A 820 35.32 -6.00 6.20
C ASP A 820 33.78 -6.06 6.39
N TRP A 821 33.28 -6.35 7.58
CA TRP A 821 31.85 -6.29 7.89
C TRP A 821 31.29 -4.86 7.81
N GLU A 822 32.01 -3.85 8.29
CA GLU A 822 31.57 -2.45 8.16
C GLU A 822 31.36 -2.01 6.70
N LYS A 823 32.26 -2.45 5.81
CA LYS A 823 32.13 -2.22 4.36
C LYS A 823 30.97 -2.99 3.76
N PHE A 824 30.85 -4.25 4.13
CA PHE A 824 29.92 -5.21 3.52
C PHE A 824 28.51 -5.15 4.12
N ALA A 825 28.35 -4.82 5.37
CA ALA A 825 27.09 -4.97 6.11
C ALA A 825 25.96 -4.06 5.62
N SER A 826 26.29 -2.96 4.94
CA SER A 826 25.27 -2.15 4.24
C SER A 826 24.69 -2.85 2.99
N TYR A 827 25.30 -3.95 2.56
CA TYR A 827 24.97 -4.71 1.37
C TYR A 827 24.56 -6.16 1.64
N ALA A 828 24.78 -6.67 2.86
CA ALA A 828 24.41 -8.04 3.25
C ALA A 828 22.91 -8.30 3.07
N PHE A 829 22.56 -9.47 2.52
CA PHE A 829 21.17 -9.82 2.20
C PHE A 829 20.57 -10.79 3.23
N ASN A 830 19.26 -10.83 3.31
CA ASN A 830 18.54 -11.81 4.09
C ASN A 830 18.58 -13.17 3.39
N LYS A 831 19.22 -14.19 4.01
CA LYS A 831 19.31 -15.53 3.45
C LYS A 831 17.93 -16.17 3.28
N SER A 832 17.06 -16.03 4.28
CA SER A 832 15.71 -16.59 4.24
C SER A 832 14.92 -16.09 3.03
N HIS A 833 14.93 -14.78 2.76
CA HIS A 833 14.29 -14.21 1.58
C HIS A 833 14.92 -14.71 0.28
N ALA A 834 16.25 -14.71 0.20
CA ALA A 834 16.99 -15.22 -0.97
C ALA A 834 16.63 -16.67 -1.28
N THR A 835 16.54 -17.52 -0.26
CA THR A 835 16.19 -18.94 -0.40
C THR A 835 14.78 -19.12 -0.94
N CYS A 836 13.77 -18.42 -0.37
CA CYS A 836 12.40 -18.46 -0.86
C CYS A 836 12.28 -18.06 -2.33
N TYR A 837 12.90 -16.95 -2.70
CA TYR A 837 12.79 -16.42 -4.06
C TYR A 837 13.62 -17.23 -5.06
N SER A 838 14.72 -17.84 -4.61
CA SER A 838 15.47 -18.80 -5.43
C SER A 838 14.70 -20.08 -5.67
N TRP A 839 13.85 -20.51 -4.74
CA TRP A 839 12.97 -21.65 -4.95
C TRP A 839 11.92 -21.36 -6.05
N VAL A 840 11.29 -20.21 -6.01
CA VAL A 840 10.38 -19.79 -7.10
C VAL A 840 11.13 -19.66 -8.43
N ALA A 841 12.34 -19.10 -8.43
CA ALA A 841 13.18 -19.01 -9.62
C ALA A 841 13.51 -20.39 -10.18
N TYR A 842 13.86 -21.34 -9.30
CA TYR A 842 14.16 -22.71 -9.68
C TYR A 842 12.96 -23.42 -10.28
N GLN A 843 11.76 -23.27 -9.70
CA GLN A 843 10.49 -23.79 -10.26
C GLN A 843 10.24 -23.24 -11.68
N THR A 844 10.48 -21.95 -11.89
CA THR A 844 10.32 -21.34 -13.22
C THR A 844 11.32 -21.89 -14.24
N ALA A 845 12.56 -22.10 -13.81
CA ALA A 845 13.63 -22.66 -14.64
C ALA A 845 13.38 -24.15 -14.94
N TYR A 846 12.93 -24.92 -13.97
CA TYR A 846 12.55 -26.33 -14.14
C TYR A 846 11.45 -26.50 -15.17
N LEU A 847 10.36 -25.74 -15.05
CA LEU A 847 9.28 -25.79 -16.05
C LEU A 847 9.76 -25.33 -17.43
N LYS A 848 10.64 -24.33 -17.51
CA LYS A 848 11.22 -23.89 -18.78
C LYS A 848 12.15 -24.94 -19.40
N ALA A 849 12.91 -25.70 -18.61
CA ALA A 849 13.80 -26.75 -19.08
C ALA A 849 13.01 -27.96 -19.62
N HIS A 850 12.05 -28.46 -18.86
CA HIS A 850 11.32 -29.69 -19.16
C HIS A 850 10.05 -29.49 -20.03
N TYR A 851 9.39 -28.33 -19.89
CA TYR A 851 8.11 -28.01 -20.50
C TYR A 851 8.13 -26.61 -21.16
N PRO A 852 9.09 -26.33 -22.05
CA PRO A 852 9.36 -24.98 -22.53
C PRO A 852 8.17 -24.34 -23.27
N ALA A 853 7.43 -25.09 -24.09
CA ALA A 853 6.29 -24.55 -24.84
C ALA A 853 5.14 -24.18 -23.90
N GLU A 854 4.82 -25.04 -22.95
CA GLU A 854 3.76 -24.83 -21.98
C GLU A 854 4.06 -23.67 -21.03
N TYR A 855 5.31 -23.56 -20.57
CA TYR A 855 5.79 -22.47 -19.72
C TYR A 855 5.78 -21.12 -20.44
N MET A 856 6.30 -21.08 -21.68
CA MET A 856 6.32 -19.85 -22.48
C MET A 856 4.92 -19.39 -22.86
N ALA A 857 4.00 -20.31 -23.15
CA ALA A 857 2.60 -20.00 -23.40
C ALA A 857 1.93 -19.35 -22.16
N ALA A 858 2.18 -19.89 -20.97
CA ALA A 858 1.69 -19.32 -19.70
C ALA A 858 2.26 -17.92 -19.46
N ASN A 859 3.56 -17.73 -19.70
CA ASN A 859 4.22 -16.44 -19.53
C ASN A 859 3.66 -15.37 -20.49
N MET A 860 3.48 -15.71 -21.77
CA MET A 860 2.85 -14.81 -22.74
C MET A 860 1.40 -14.50 -22.37
N SER A 861 0.64 -15.47 -21.85
CA SER A 861 -0.75 -15.29 -21.38
C SER A 861 -0.88 -14.26 -20.27
N ARG A 862 0.15 -14.14 -19.43
CA ARG A 862 0.18 -13.18 -18.34
C ARG A 862 0.72 -11.78 -18.73
N ASN A 863 1.14 -11.64 -19.99
CA ASN A 863 1.67 -10.39 -20.52
C ASN A 863 0.81 -9.81 -21.67
N LEU A 864 -0.47 -10.17 -21.78
CA LEU A 864 -1.37 -9.78 -22.88
C LEU A 864 -1.41 -8.26 -23.16
N ALA A 865 -1.28 -7.43 -22.12
CA ALA A 865 -1.28 -5.97 -22.25
C ALA A 865 0.11 -5.37 -22.60
N ASN A 866 1.18 -6.17 -22.58
CA ASN A 866 2.55 -5.72 -22.78
C ASN A 866 3.18 -6.34 -24.04
N ILE A 867 2.98 -5.68 -25.18
CA ILE A 867 3.48 -6.17 -26.48
C ILE A 867 5.00 -6.31 -26.50
N THR A 868 5.74 -5.43 -25.85
CA THR A 868 7.20 -5.49 -25.79
C THR A 868 7.66 -6.78 -25.12
N GLU A 869 7.03 -7.16 -24.02
CA GLU A 869 7.33 -8.41 -23.32
C GLU A 869 6.90 -9.64 -24.13
N ILE A 870 5.74 -9.61 -24.78
CA ILE A 870 5.31 -10.69 -25.69
C ILE A 870 6.32 -10.88 -26.81
N THR A 871 6.80 -9.79 -27.45
CA THR A 871 7.79 -9.88 -28.53
C THR A 871 9.10 -10.50 -28.04
N LYS A 872 9.60 -10.08 -26.88
CA LYS A 872 10.79 -10.66 -26.24
C LYS A 872 10.64 -12.16 -25.99
N LEU A 873 9.46 -12.59 -25.49
CA LEU A 873 9.16 -14.00 -25.25
C LEU A 873 9.01 -14.81 -26.56
N MET A 874 8.47 -14.22 -27.62
CA MET A 874 8.41 -14.84 -28.93
C MET A 874 9.81 -15.03 -29.57
N ASP A 875 10.70 -14.06 -29.41
CA ASP A 875 12.09 -14.16 -29.84
C ASP A 875 12.81 -15.29 -29.10
N GLU A 876 12.57 -15.42 -27.81
CA GLU A 876 13.09 -16.53 -26.99
C GLU A 876 12.53 -17.87 -27.44
N CYS A 877 11.22 -18.01 -27.72
CA CYS A 877 10.62 -19.22 -28.26
C CYS A 877 11.30 -19.60 -29.59
N LYS A 878 11.54 -18.63 -30.48
CA LYS A 878 12.23 -18.87 -31.75
C LYS A 878 13.67 -19.37 -31.53
N ALA A 879 14.40 -18.80 -30.56
CA ALA A 879 15.76 -19.25 -30.20
C ALA A 879 15.76 -20.67 -29.63
N MET A 880 14.68 -21.08 -28.97
CA MET A 880 14.50 -22.44 -28.44
C MET A 880 13.93 -23.42 -29.47
N GLY A 881 13.68 -23.00 -30.72
CA GLY A 881 13.09 -23.85 -31.76
C GLY A 881 11.58 -24.09 -31.60
N ILE A 882 10.90 -23.32 -30.75
CA ILE A 882 9.46 -23.42 -30.53
C ILE A 882 8.75 -22.50 -31.54
N GLU A 883 7.87 -23.08 -32.34
CA GLU A 883 7.08 -22.31 -33.32
C GLU A 883 5.96 -21.56 -32.60
N THR A 884 5.81 -20.27 -32.90
CA THR A 884 4.70 -19.44 -32.46
C THR A 884 3.76 -19.14 -33.63
N LEU A 885 2.54 -19.62 -33.55
CA LEU A 885 1.54 -19.54 -34.61
C LEU A 885 0.59 -18.36 -34.34
N GLY A 886 0.25 -17.64 -35.40
CA GLY A 886 -0.71 -16.54 -35.35
C GLY A 886 -2.11 -17.00 -34.88
N PRO A 887 -3.00 -16.06 -34.55
CA PRO A 887 -4.35 -16.42 -34.07
C PRO A 887 -5.15 -17.16 -35.14
N ASP A 888 -5.84 -18.21 -34.72
CA ASP A 888 -6.73 -19.03 -35.55
C ASP A 888 -8.09 -19.21 -34.86
N VAL A 889 -9.16 -18.93 -35.58
CA VAL A 889 -10.52 -18.95 -35.04
C VAL A 889 -11.03 -20.35 -34.63
N ASN A 890 -10.41 -21.40 -35.11
CA ASN A 890 -10.78 -22.78 -34.77
C ASN A 890 -9.90 -23.40 -33.69
N GLU A 891 -8.66 -22.91 -33.56
CA GLU A 891 -7.67 -23.49 -32.67
C GLU A 891 -7.32 -22.59 -31.45
N SER A 892 -7.27 -21.24 -31.67
CA SER A 892 -6.92 -20.32 -30.60
C SER A 892 -7.92 -20.37 -29.45
N ARG A 893 -7.40 -20.45 -28.25
CA ARG A 893 -8.14 -20.23 -27.00
C ARG A 893 -8.13 -18.74 -26.66
N ASN A 894 -8.75 -18.39 -25.55
CA ASN A 894 -8.68 -17.02 -25.02
C ASN A 894 -7.24 -16.60 -24.73
N LYS A 895 -6.47 -17.46 -24.06
CA LYS A 895 -5.06 -17.30 -23.73
C LYS A 895 -4.17 -18.00 -24.73
N PHE A 896 -2.86 -17.78 -24.67
CA PHE A 896 -1.87 -18.57 -25.39
C PHE A 896 -1.97 -20.05 -24.97
N SER A 897 -1.83 -20.96 -25.89
CA SER A 897 -1.94 -22.39 -25.61
C SER A 897 -1.00 -23.19 -26.51
N VAL A 898 -0.63 -24.38 -26.09
CA VAL A 898 0.17 -25.31 -26.89
C VAL A 898 -0.76 -26.21 -27.69
N ASN A 899 -0.52 -26.35 -29.00
CA ASN A 899 -1.27 -27.22 -29.85
C ASN A 899 -0.71 -28.63 -29.85
N LYS A 900 -1.35 -29.56 -30.61
CA LYS A 900 -0.95 -30.98 -30.66
C LYS A 900 0.46 -31.20 -31.25
N ASP A 901 0.95 -30.24 -32.04
CA ASP A 901 2.27 -30.29 -32.67
C ASP A 901 3.36 -29.67 -31.81
N GLY A 902 3.04 -29.24 -30.57
CA GLY A 902 3.97 -28.58 -29.65
C GLY A 902 4.23 -27.11 -29.94
N ALA A 903 3.53 -26.52 -30.92
CA ALA A 903 3.65 -25.10 -31.23
C ALA A 903 2.75 -24.25 -30.34
N ILE A 904 3.19 -23.02 -30.03
CA ILE A 904 2.41 -22.08 -29.25
C ILE A 904 1.42 -21.34 -30.15
N ARG A 905 0.13 -21.48 -29.86
CA ARG A 905 -0.93 -20.76 -30.54
C ARG A 905 -1.26 -19.45 -29.86
N PHE A 906 -1.34 -18.39 -30.67
CA PHE A 906 -1.65 -17.03 -30.19
C PHE A 906 -3.05 -16.96 -29.56
N GLY A 907 -3.18 -16.38 -28.37
CA GLY A 907 -4.44 -16.20 -27.66
C GLY A 907 -5.32 -15.12 -28.30
N LEU A 908 -6.63 -15.33 -28.36
CA LEU A 908 -7.57 -14.34 -28.91
C LEU A 908 -7.61 -13.03 -28.10
N ALA A 909 -7.42 -13.10 -26.79
CA ALA A 909 -7.40 -11.92 -25.93
C ALA A 909 -6.20 -10.97 -26.16
N ALA A 910 -5.15 -11.45 -26.81
CA ALA A 910 -3.99 -10.64 -27.20
C ALA A 910 -4.23 -9.78 -28.45
N ILE A 911 -5.35 -9.99 -29.17
CA ILE A 911 -5.69 -9.24 -30.38
C ILE A 911 -6.26 -7.88 -29.96
N LYS A 912 -5.69 -6.79 -30.48
CA LYS A 912 -6.17 -5.43 -30.21
C LYS A 912 -7.65 -5.27 -30.60
N GLY A 913 -8.47 -4.84 -29.64
CA GLY A 913 -9.91 -4.64 -29.84
C GLY A 913 -10.78 -5.86 -29.56
N MET A 914 -10.18 -7.03 -29.26
CA MET A 914 -10.90 -8.22 -28.80
C MET A 914 -11.02 -8.24 -27.27
N GLY A 915 -11.93 -7.45 -26.73
CA GLY A 915 -12.18 -7.43 -25.27
C GLY A 915 -12.96 -8.67 -24.77
N ALA A 916 -13.61 -8.55 -23.60
CA ALA A 916 -14.35 -9.63 -22.92
C ALA A 916 -15.38 -10.40 -23.81
N ALA A 917 -15.86 -9.81 -24.91
CA ALA A 917 -16.73 -10.49 -25.86
C ALA A 917 -15.99 -11.59 -26.64
N GLY A 918 -14.74 -11.33 -27.07
CA GLY A 918 -13.90 -12.35 -27.70
C GLY A 918 -13.58 -13.51 -26.78
N CYS A 919 -13.34 -13.19 -25.49
CA CYS A 919 -13.10 -14.18 -24.45
C CYS A 919 -14.29 -15.13 -24.26
N ARG A 920 -15.51 -14.60 -24.16
CA ARG A 920 -16.73 -15.41 -24.05
C ARG A 920 -16.94 -16.33 -25.25
N ILE A 921 -16.55 -15.88 -26.41
CA ILE A 921 -16.62 -16.68 -27.65
C ILE A 921 -15.71 -17.92 -27.56
N ALA A 922 -14.48 -17.76 -27.13
CA ALA A 922 -13.55 -18.87 -26.99
C ALA A 922 -14.01 -19.89 -25.92
N ASP A 923 -14.46 -19.39 -24.75
CA ASP A 923 -14.90 -20.24 -23.62
C ASP A 923 -16.16 -21.04 -23.95
N CYS A 924 -17.15 -20.45 -24.63
CA CYS A 924 -18.35 -21.18 -25.06
C CYS A 924 -18.01 -22.27 -26.04
N ARG A 925 -17.09 -22.06 -27.00
CA ARG A 925 -16.65 -23.07 -27.95
C ARG A 925 -15.99 -24.27 -27.23
N GLU A 926 -15.19 -23.99 -26.21
CA GLU A 926 -14.49 -25.01 -25.43
C GLU A 926 -15.49 -25.88 -24.64
N ARG A 927 -16.52 -25.27 -24.07
CA ARG A 927 -17.59 -25.97 -23.32
C ARG A 927 -18.52 -26.79 -24.23
N GLU A 928 -18.83 -26.31 -25.42
CA GLU A 928 -19.85 -26.89 -26.27
C GLU A 928 -19.30 -27.77 -27.42
N LYS A 929 -17.97 -27.84 -27.61
CA LYS A 929 -17.30 -28.58 -28.72
C LYS A 929 -17.88 -28.27 -30.11
N ARG A 930 -18.37 -27.04 -30.31
CA ARG A 930 -19.03 -26.62 -31.56
C ARG A 930 -18.05 -26.00 -32.57
N THR A 931 -18.32 -26.20 -33.88
CA THR A 931 -17.57 -25.56 -34.96
C THR A 931 -17.87 -24.06 -35.04
N LEU A 932 -16.94 -23.27 -35.58
CA LEU A 932 -17.12 -21.81 -35.83
C LEU A 932 -18.46 -21.48 -36.51
N GLN A 933 -18.98 -22.41 -37.31
CA GLN A 933 -20.24 -22.25 -38.03
C GLN A 933 -21.48 -22.22 -37.13
N GLY A 934 -21.52 -23.07 -36.13
CA GLY A 934 -22.53 -23.03 -35.05
C GLY A 934 -22.41 -21.78 -34.17
N TYR A 935 -21.21 -21.30 -34.02
CA TYR A 935 -20.82 -20.18 -33.22
C TYR A 935 -21.23 -18.82 -33.78
N LEU A 936 -20.92 -18.56 -35.05
CA LEU A 936 -21.36 -17.34 -35.77
C LEU A 936 -22.88 -17.27 -35.85
N ARG A 937 -23.59 -18.43 -35.90
CA ARG A 937 -25.05 -18.49 -35.79
C ARG A 937 -25.55 -18.10 -34.40
N LEU A 938 -24.88 -18.55 -33.34
CA LEU A 938 -25.25 -18.19 -31.95
C LEU A 938 -25.00 -16.70 -31.67
N CYS A 939 -23.86 -16.15 -32.10
CA CYS A 939 -23.54 -14.73 -31.96
C CYS A 939 -24.44 -13.82 -32.82
N ALA A 940 -24.90 -14.30 -34.00
CA ALA A 940 -25.88 -13.58 -34.82
C ALA A 940 -27.30 -13.62 -34.24
N ALA A 941 -27.61 -14.62 -33.42
CA ALA A 941 -28.90 -14.76 -32.74
C ALA A 941 -28.98 -14.01 -31.39
N SER A 942 -27.83 -13.77 -30.74
CA SER A 942 -27.71 -13.07 -29.46
C SER A 942 -27.19 -11.62 -29.65
N GLU A 943 -28.08 -10.66 -29.82
CA GLU A 943 -27.84 -9.21 -29.85
C GLU A 943 -26.73 -8.69 -30.81
N PRO A 944 -27.08 -8.06 -31.94
CA PRO A 944 -26.16 -7.51 -32.93
C PRO A 944 -25.28 -6.35 -32.47
N GLN A 945 -25.56 -5.76 -31.30
CA GLN A 945 -24.87 -4.56 -30.80
C GLN A 945 -23.52 -4.86 -30.12
N ARG A 946 -23.20 -6.13 -29.82
CA ARG A 946 -22.01 -6.48 -29.02
C ARG A 946 -20.77 -6.87 -29.84
N LEU A 947 -20.90 -7.09 -31.15
CA LEU A 947 -19.73 -7.33 -32.01
C LEU A 947 -19.29 -6.02 -32.66
N GLN A 948 -18.19 -5.44 -32.17
CA GLN A 948 -17.64 -4.23 -32.77
C GLN A 948 -17.20 -4.50 -34.22
N PRO A 949 -17.49 -3.60 -35.19
CA PRO A 949 -17.09 -3.73 -36.59
C PRO A 949 -15.58 -3.91 -36.79
N GLN A 950 -14.79 -3.45 -35.87
CA GLN A 950 -13.33 -3.56 -35.87
C GLN A 950 -12.86 -5.01 -35.67
N MET A 951 -13.51 -5.75 -34.77
CA MET A 951 -13.24 -7.16 -34.46
C MET A 951 -13.47 -8.07 -35.71
N LEU A 952 -14.55 -7.82 -36.45
CA LEU A 952 -14.85 -8.53 -37.67
C LEU A 952 -13.88 -8.19 -38.84
N ARG A 953 -13.35 -6.96 -38.84
CA ARG A 953 -12.32 -6.54 -39.81
C ARG A 953 -10.99 -7.25 -39.58
N GLU A 954 -10.56 -7.36 -38.33
CA GLU A 954 -9.29 -8.01 -37.99
C GLU A 954 -9.34 -9.54 -38.18
N LEU A 955 -10.45 -10.17 -37.83
CA LEU A 955 -10.69 -11.59 -38.15
C LEU A 955 -10.80 -11.83 -39.68
N GLY A 956 -11.38 -10.90 -40.43
CA GLY A 956 -11.52 -10.96 -41.89
C GLY A 956 -10.26 -10.63 -42.70
N ALA A 957 -9.35 -9.83 -42.13
CA ALA A 957 -8.07 -9.49 -42.77
C ALA A 957 -7.08 -10.66 -42.80
N GLN A 958 -7.27 -11.65 -41.95
CA GLN A 958 -6.46 -12.86 -41.96
C GLN A 958 -6.92 -13.77 -43.09
N ARG A 959 -6.05 -14.01 -44.07
CA ARG A 959 -6.28 -14.79 -45.29
C ARG A 959 -6.98 -16.15 -45.12
N ARG A 960 -7.04 -16.73 -43.94
CA ARG A 960 -7.60 -18.06 -43.62
C ARG A 960 -9.13 -18.10 -43.52
N LEU A 961 -9.85 -17.01 -43.30
CA LEU A 961 -11.30 -16.98 -43.52
C LEU A 961 -11.70 -17.23 -44.98
N ARG A 962 -10.76 -17.07 -45.96
CA ARG A 962 -10.96 -17.39 -47.39
C ARG A 962 -10.84 -18.89 -47.69
N GLN A 963 -10.22 -19.69 -46.87
CA GLN A 963 -10.10 -21.15 -47.05
C GLN A 963 -11.34 -21.90 -46.58
N LEU A 964 -12.17 -21.32 -45.76
CA LEU A 964 -13.52 -21.80 -45.54
C LEU A 964 -14.30 -21.48 -46.82
N ARG A 965 -14.67 -22.49 -47.61
CA ARG A 965 -15.53 -22.38 -48.81
C ARG A 965 -16.91 -21.81 -48.41
N TYR A 966 -16.97 -20.53 -48.13
CA TYR A 966 -18.21 -19.86 -47.73
C TYR A 966 -18.70 -18.92 -48.81
N ARG A 967 -19.88 -19.23 -49.38
CA ARG A 967 -20.65 -18.28 -50.17
C ARG A 967 -21.32 -17.28 -49.19
N PRO A 968 -21.11 -15.95 -49.34
CA PRO A 968 -21.64 -14.93 -48.44
C PRO A 968 -23.18 -14.94 -48.26
N ARG A 969 -23.90 -15.67 -49.13
CA ARG A 969 -25.38 -15.74 -49.12
C ARG A 969 -25.99 -16.58 -47.98
N THR A 970 -25.23 -17.42 -47.29
CA THR A 970 -25.76 -18.37 -46.31
C THR A 970 -25.65 -17.87 -44.86
N ILE A 971 -24.89 -16.83 -44.60
CA ILE A 971 -24.65 -16.31 -43.24
C ILE A 971 -25.76 -15.33 -42.78
N PHE A 972 -26.44 -14.67 -43.70
CA PHE A 972 -27.41 -13.63 -43.41
C PHE A 972 -28.79 -13.91 -43.98
N ARG A 973 -29.56 -14.76 -43.33
CA ARG A 973 -30.96 -15.02 -43.66
C ARG A 973 -31.94 -14.45 -42.67
N THR A 974 -31.71 -13.22 -42.23
CA THR A 974 -32.77 -12.31 -41.73
C THR A 974 -32.68 -11.05 -42.58
N GLU A 975 -33.73 -10.81 -43.35
CA GLU A 975 -33.72 -9.89 -44.51
C GLU A 975 -33.47 -8.39 -44.20
N ARG A 976 -33.55 -7.96 -42.99
CA ARG A 976 -33.38 -6.52 -42.62
C ARG A 976 -31.93 -6.15 -42.16
N GLU A 977 -31.22 -7.02 -41.50
CA GLU A 977 -29.89 -6.71 -40.94
C GLU A 977 -28.76 -7.10 -41.89
N GLY A 978 -28.92 -8.17 -42.66
CA GLY A 978 -28.00 -8.55 -43.72
C GLY A 978 -27.84 -7.47 -44.79
N ARG A 979 -28.87 -6.70 -45.12
CA ARG A 979 -28.82 -5.61 -46.11
C ARG A 979 -28.01 -4.39 -45.60
N LYS A 980 -27.97 -4.09 -44.31
CA LYS A 980 -27.14 -3.01 -43.75
C LYS A 980 -25.64 -3.38 -43.77
N LEU A 981 -25.30 -4.60 -43.43
CA LEU A 981 -23.90 -5.06 -43.42
C LEU A 981 -23.36 -5.27 -44.85
N LEU A 982 -24.18 -5.76 -45.77
CA LEU A 982 -23.82 -5.89 -47.19
C LEU A 982 -23.66 -4.55 -47.91
N ARG A 983 -24.41 -3.52 -47.54
CA ARG A 983 -24.19 -2.15 -48.03
C ARG A 983 -22.86 -1.55 -47.56
N HIS A 984 -22.44 -1.80 -46.33
CA HIS A 984 -21.14 -1.36 -45.85
C HIS A 984 -19.95 -2.12 -46.48
N THR A 985 -20.11 -3.40 -46.81
CA THR A 985 -19.08 -4.17 -47.50
C THR A 985 -19.03 -3.89 -49.01
N ALA A 986 -20.13 -3.52 -49.64
CA ALA A 986 -20.18 -3.13 -51.08
C ALA A 986 -19.59 -1.73 -51.28
N ALA A 987 -19.85 -0.77 -50.39
CA ALA A 987 -19.26 0.59 -50.45
C ALA A 987 -17.72 0.58 -50.32
N PHE A 988 -17.14 -0.47 -49.73
CA PHE A 988 -15.68 -0.61 -49.61
C PHE A 988 -15.02 -1.20 -50.88
N ARG A 989 -15.77 -1.66 -51.86
CA ARG A 989 -15.23 -2.19 -53.14
C ARG A 989 -15.01 -1.11 -54.19
N THR A 990 -15.52 0.10 -54.03
CA THR A 990 -15.51 1.11 -55.11
C THR A 990 -14.65 2.37 -54.81
N GLY A 991 -13.85 2.39 -53.77
CA GLY A 991 -13.19 3.61 -53.35
C GLY A 991 -11.70 3.51 -52.98
N ILE A 992 -10.85 2.77 -53.71
CA ILE A 992 -9.38 2.95 -53.66
C ILE A 992 -8.78 2.80 -55.02
N PRO A 993 -8.34 3.89 -55.70
CA PRO A 993 -7.52 3.79 -56.88
C PRO A 993 -6.02 3.59 -56.48
N GLY A 994 -5.45 2.55 -57.04
CA GLY A 994 -4.03 2.50 -57.35
C GLY A 994 -3.01 2.19 -56.27
N VAL A 995 -2.78 0.92 -56.00
CA VAL A 995 -1.44 0.47 -55.57
C VAL A 995 -1.01 -0.69 -56.46
N LYS A 996 -0.03 -0.42 -57.30
CA LYS A 996 0.66 -1.43 -58.12
C LYS A 996 1.46 -2.39 -57.22
N ALA A 997 1.36 -3.65 -57.49
CA ALA A 997 2.15 -4.70 -56.86
C ALA A 997 3.64 -4.50 -57.20
N ALA A 998 4.45 -4.30 -56.17
CA ALA A 998 5.88 -4.55 -56.25
C ALA A 998 6.21 -5.52 -55.13
N GLY A 999 6.71 -6.69 -55.53
CA GLY A 999 7.12 -7.75 -54.63
C GLY A 999 8.37 -7.37 -53.85
N LYS A 1000 8.27 -7.57 -52.52
CA LYS A 1000 9.34 -8.01 -51.63
C LYS A 1000 8.67 -8.39 -50.30
N GLN A 1001 8.90 -9.59 -49.89
CA GLN A 1001 8.49 -10.07 -48.57
C GLN A 1001 9.22 -9.26 -47.50
N GLN A 1002 8.47 -8.45 -46.77
CA GLN A 1002 8.87 -7.97 -45.43
C GLN A 1002 7.95 -8.59 -44.38
N PRO A 1003 8.46 -8.98 -43.23
CA PRO A 1003 7.64 -9.54 -42.18
C PRO A 1003 6.65 -8.49 -41.65
N LEU A 1004 5.39 -8.87 -41.62
CA LEU A 1004 4.30 -8.07 -41.04
C LEU A 1004 4.55 -7.87 -39.54
N GLN A 1005 4.86 -6.65 -39.16
CA GLN A 1005 4.80 -6.24 -37.77
C GLN A 1005 3.33 -6.26 -37.32
N TYR A 1006 2.98 -7.20 -36.47
CA TYR A 1006 1.70 -7.22 -35.79
C TYR A 1006 1.68 -6.16 -34.68
N VAL A 1007 0.77 -5.23 -34.77
CA VAL A 1007 0.50 -4.26 -33.72
C VAL A 1007 -0.53 -4.88 -32.78
N CYS A 1008 -0.06 -5.43 -31.66
CA CYS A 1008 -0.88 -5.83 -30.54
C CYS A 1008 -0.92 -4.71 -29.47
N ARG A 1009 -2.01 -4.58 -28.77
CA ARG A 1009 -2.12 -3.86 -27.51
C ARG A 1009 -2.72 -4.75 -26.44
#